data_7454400f41feff45c3ce16a4f06966dd
#
_entry.id   7454400f41feff45c3ce16a4f06966dd
#
_cell.length_a   1.000
_cell.length_b   1.000
_cell.length_c   1.000
_cell.angle_alpha   90.00
_cell.angle_beta   90.00
_cell.angle_gamma   90.00
#
_symmetry.space_group_name_H-M   'P 1'
#
loop_
_entity.id
_entity.type
_entity.pdbx_description
1 polymer ?
#
loop_
_entity_poly.entity_id
_entity_poly.type
_entity_poly.pdbx_seq_one_letter_code
_entity_poly.pdbx_strand_id
1 'polypeptide(L)'
;PSRPWNRFDIRIKDENGNPLLYYEGNWRDIFQNWEALGYSYPQTWESMVCTFVNATSMDGYNPYRVTSEGIDWEVSDPDDPWSFIGYWNDHQIIYLLKLLEHLYNHDPAAIKQLLKEQLFSYANIPYRLRTFDQIVENPKETIDFDFEGNAAIQDLVKNMGNDGKLVLNENQTVYHVTMCEKLLVLSLAKICNYIPGAGIWLNTQRPEWNDANNALVGNGASMVTVYYLRRFLAFFSDLLSEMDLDTVPISVEVCAWFNAVKGIVMDWTKSKGLGLITNKDRMEYVSKLGKVFEEYRSTVYNKGFSGTEDISLNQIREFIIAVNNDLEATICSSKNANGLYHAYNTIQIDLKNQSMDVQHLDLMLEGQVAALSSGILKTDDAIEVLDKLSASELYRENMRSFMLYPIKKVTPFLEKNIIQPHSIAKSKLLSTMLRNNDFTLIEQDADDQFRFRPQFRNSFDLQAALHEILDKKDYRNLVELENDLVLEIFEEVFDHRNYTGRSGTMFSYEGIGSIYWHMISKLLLAVQENYFKAVRTDVSLEKVKKLGQLYYDIRGGLSAAKTPEEYGAFPYDPYSHTPAHSGAQQPGMTGQVKEEILTRFGELGCTVAHGCIRFEPYLLKRSEFLTTKQVFKYYDVFHQKQELTILENQLAYTFCQVPVIYTLSDKNNHILLESTDGSKVE
;
A
#
# COMPACT_ATOMS: atom_id res chain seq x y z
N PRO A 1 -24.72 -6.90 1.05
CA PRO A 1 -24.56 -6.43 2.39
C PRO A 1 -23.30 -5.58 2.47
N SER A 2 -23.45 -4.33 2.93
CA SER A 2 -22.30 -3.47 3.16
C SER A 2 -21.40 -4.17 4.15
N ARG A 3 -20.17 -4.46 3.75
CA ARG A 3 -19.19 -5.06 4.63
C ARG A 3 -18.98 -4.12 5.81
N PRO A 4 -18.91 -4.59 7.08
CA PRO A 4 -18.81 -3.72 8.26
C PRO A 4 -17.64 -2.74 8.21
N TRP A 5 -16.56 -3.09 7.50
CA TRP A 5 -15.35 -2.29 7.34
C TRP A 5 -15.44 -1.13 6.35
N ASN A 6 -16.56 -0.95 5.64
CA ASN A 6 -16.80 0.22 4.80
C ASN A 6 -17.50 1.35 5.54
N ARG A 7 -17.69 1.23 6.84
CA ARG A 7 -18.24 2.30 7.66
C ARG A 7 -17.16 3.33 7.96
N PHE A 8 -17.43 4.57 7.62
CA PHE A 8 -16.65 5.71 8.06
C PHE A 8 -17.57 6.91 8.28
N ASP A 9 -17.19 7.79 9.21
CA ASP A 9 -17.85 9.07 9.44
C ASP A 9 -16.75 10.14 9.62
N ILE A 10 -16.85 11.18 8.81
CA ILE A 10 -15.91 12.31 8.81
C ILE A 10 -16.73 13.57 8.97
N ARG A 11 -16.51 14.28 10.09
CA ARG A 11 -17.17 15.56 10.36
C ARG A 11 -16.11 16.59 10.70
N ILE A 12 -16.05 17.65 9.92
CA ILE A 12 -15.10 18.76 10.08
C ILE A 12 -15.74 20.02 10.63
N LYS A 13 -17.09 20.03 10.70
CA LYS A 13 -17.89 21.11 11.27
C LYS A 13 -19.08 20.54 12.03
N ASP A 14 -19.47 21.22 13.11
CA ASP A 14 -20.71 20.95 13.84
C ASP A 14 -21.93 21.57 13.12
N GLU A 15 -23.13 21.40 13.70
CA GLU A 15 -24.38 21.95 13.15
C GLU A 15 -24.39 23.48 13.11
N ASN A 16 -23.53 24.14 13.88
CA ASN A 16 -23.40 25.60 13.96
C ASN A 16 -22.29 26.12 13.04
N GLY A 17 -21.59 25.22 12.32
CA GLY A 17 -20.47 25.55 11.44
C GLY A 17 -19.12 25.73 12.15
N ASN A 18 -19.01 25.42 13.45
CA ASN A 18 -17.74 25.46 14.16
C ASN A 18 -16.85 24.27 13.75
N PRO A 19 -15.51 24.44 13.74
CA PRO A 19 -14.58 23.34 13.46
C PRO A 19 -14.80 22.15 14.40
N LEU A 20 -14.85 20.95 13.85
CA LEU A 20 -14.99 19.71 14.57
C LEU A 20 -13.96 18.72 14.03
N LEU A 21 -13.29 17.99 14.91
CA LEU A 21 -12.40 16.91 14.55
C LEU A 21 -13.05 15.58 14.93
N TYR A 22 -13.77 14.99 13.99
CA TYR A 22 -14.47 13.74 14.19
C TYR A 22 -14.15 12.79 13.03
N TYR A 23 -13.38 11.76 13.33
CA TYR A 23 -12.95 10.76 12.36
C TYR A 23 -13.24 9.37 12.91
N GLU A 24 -14.03 8.58 12.19
CA GLU A 24 -14.39 7.23 12.58
C GLU A 24 -14.38 6.30 11.38
N GLY A 25 -13.76 5.12 11.50
CA GLY A 25 -13.74 4.10 10.48
C GLY A 25 -12.38 3.46 10.27
N ASN A 26 -12.28 2.68 9.20
CA ASN A 26 -11.03 2.08 8.78
C ASN A 26 -10.15 3.12 8.09
N TRP A 27 -8.85 3.06 8.32
CA TRP A 27 -7.91 4.01 7.72
C TRP A 27 -8.04 4.06 6.19
N ARG A 28 -8.20 2.93 5.53
CA ARG A 28 -8.37 2.87 4.08
C ARG A 28 -9.52 3.76 3.59
N ASP A 29 -10.67 3.67 4.23
CA ASP A 29 -11.87 4.41 3.82
C ASP A 29 -11.77 5.89 4.20
N ILE A 30 -11.15 6.20 5.34
CA ILE A 30 -10.89 7.57 5.78
C ILE A 30 -9.96 8.29 4.79
N PHE A 31 -8.84 7.70 4.43
CA PHE A 31 -7.88 8.31 3.51
C PHE A 31 -8.43 8.53 2.10
N GLN A 32 -9.33 7.67 1.63
CA GLN A 32 -10.00 7.88 0.35
C GLN A 32 -10.80 9.20 0.31
N ASN A 33 -11.16 9.74 1.46
CA ASN A 33 -11.93 10.97 1.59
C ASN A 33 -11.08 12.15 2.07
N TRP A 34 -10.14 11.93 2.97
CA TRP A 34 -9.32 12.98 3.56
C TRP A 34 -8.56 13.80 2.53
N GLU A 35 -7.89 13.13 1.60
CA GLU A 35 -7.06 13.83 0.61
C GLU A 35 -7.89 14.76 -0.29
N ALA A 36 -9.07 14.35 -0.73
CA ALA A 36 -9.97 15.21 -1.48
C ALA A 36 -10.59 16.32 -0.62
N LEU A 37 -10.92 16.02 0.63
CA LEU A 37 -11.49 16.97 1.58
C LEU A 37 -10.51 18.10 1.91
N GLY A 38 -9.25 17.79 2.14
CA GLY A 38 -8.21 18.77 2.43
C GLY A 38 -7.97 19.79 1.33
N TYR A 39 -8.26 19.45 0.06
CA TYR A 39 -8.24 20.44 -1.03
C TYR A 39 -9.30 21.53 -0.88
N SER A 40 -10.45 21.20 -0.29
CA SER A 40 -11.52 22.18 -0.03
C SER A 40 -11.40 22.85 1.33
N TYR A 41 -10.76 22.18 2.29
CA TYR A 41 -10.60 22.62 3.68
C TYR A 41 -9.16 22.41 4.14
N PRO A 42 -8.18 23.17 3.61
CA PRO A 42 -6.75 22.95 3.87
C PRO A 42 -6.35 23.09 5.35
N GLN A 43 -7.12 23.78 6.17
CA GLN A 43 -6.92 23.86 7.61
C GLN A 43 -7.03 22.49 8.33
N THR A 44 -7.53 21.45 7.67
CA THR A 44 -7.66 20.12 8.25
C THR A 44 -6.42 19.25 8.05
N TRP A 45 -5.46 19.63 7.21
CA TRP A 45 -4.28 18.82 6.90
C TRP A 45 -3.47 18.46 8.15
N GLU A 46 -3.21 19.45 9.02
CA GLU A 46 -2.44 19.25 10.25
C GLU A 46 -3.13 18.24 11.16
N SER A 47 -4.45 18.39 11.39
CA SER A 47 -5.20 17.47 12.25
C SER A 47 -5.24 16.05 11.69
N MET A 48 -5.35 15.89 10.36
CA MET A 48 -5.30 14.58 9.71
C MET A 48 -3.95 13.89 9.92
N VAL A 49 -2.85 14.61 9.70
CA VAL A 49 -1.49 14.11 9.94
C VAL A 49 -1.31 13.73 11.41
N CYS A 50 -1.65 14.63 12.35
CA CYS A 50 -1.48 14.39 13.77
C CYS A 50 -2.31 13.19 14.26
N THR A 51 -3.56 13.06 13.82
CA THR A 51 -4.42 11.95 14.19
C THR A 51 -3.81 10.62 13.75
N PHE A 52 -3.32 10.55 12.51
CA PHE A 52 -2.74 9.33 11.99
C PHE A 52 -1.41 8.98 12.68
N VAL A 53 -0.52 9.96 12.85
CA VAL A 53 0.80 9.76 13.47
C VAL A 53 0.66 9.36 14.94
N ASN A 54 -0.29 9.94 15.70
CA ASN A 54 -0.56 9.55 17.07
C ASN A 54 -1.12 8.14 17.24
N ALA A 55 -1.79 7.62 16.19
CA ALA A 55 -2.30 6.26 16.19
C ALA A 55 -1.23 5.20 15.90
N THR A 56 0.02 5.57 15.62
CA THR A 56 1.10 4.59 15.40
C THR A 56 1.60 4.00 16.72
N SER A 57 1.79 2.67 16.73
CA SER A 57 2.32 1.93 17.87
C SER A 57 3.83 2.11 18.04
N MET A 58 4.37 1.64 19.17
CA MET A 58 5.81 1.69 19.47
C MET A 58 6.66 0.94 18.44
N ASP A 59 6.13 -0.12 17.85
CA ASP A 59 6.78 -0.94 16.84
C ASP A 59 6.58 -0.45 15.39
N GLY A 60 5.99 0.74 15.22
CA GLY A 60 5.94 1.43 13.94
C GLY A 60 4.78 1.03 13.02
N TYR A 61 3.68 0.54 13.57
CA TYR A 61 2.49 0.16 12.82
C TYR A 61 1.25 0.91 13.28
N ASN A 62 0.19 0.88 12.47
CA ASN A 62 -1.11 1.40 12.87
C ASN A 62 -2.09 0.26 13.15
N PRO A 63 -2.99 0.39 14.13
CA PRO A 63 -4.17 -0.47 14.21
C PRO A 63 -5.03 -0.23 12.97
N TYR A 64 -6.02 -1.11 12.76
CA TYR A 64 -6.81 -1.11 11.55
C TYR A 64 -7.75 0.09 11.43
N ARG A 65 -8.23 0.60 12.55
CA ARG A 65 -9.27 1.64 12.57
C ARG A 65 -9.03 2.71 13.63
N VAL A 66 -9.77 3.79 13.48
CA VAL A 66 -9.93 4.86 14.47
C VAL A 66 -11.42 5.05 14.76
N THR A 67 -11.76 5.44 15.97
CA THR A 67 -13.12 5.83 16.35
C THR A 67 -13.16 7.29 16.77
N SER A 68 -14.37 7.83 16.95
CA SER A 68 -14.57 9.18 17.51
C SER A 68 -13.96 9.35 18.90
N GLU A 69 -13.78 8.24 19.61
CA GLU A 69 -13.13 8.19 20.93
C GLU A 69 -11.62 7.93 20.85
N GLY A 70 -11.03 7.97 19.65
CA GLY A 70 -9.60 7.79 19.42
C GLY A 70 -9.25 6.43 18.82
N ILE A 71 -8.09 5.89 19.22
CA ILE A 71 -7.51 4.68 18.67
C ILE A 71 -8.35 3.46 19.07
N ASP A 72 -8.52 2.53 18.10
CA ASP A 72 -9.22 1.27 18.34
C ASP A 72 -8.52 0.12 17.61
N TRP A 73 -8.68 -1.08 18.13
CA TRP A 73 -8.09 -2.30 17.59
C TRP A 73 -9.05 -3.48 17.65
N GLU A 74 -8.77 -4.51 16.87
CA GLU A 74 -9.52 -5.75 16.88
C GLU A 74 -9.04 -6.64 18.04
N VAL A 75 -9.99 -7.24 18.73
CA VAL A 75 -9.74 -8.19 19.81
C VAL A 75 -9.81 -9.59 19.23
N SER A 76 -8.81 -10.41 19.49
CA SER A 76 -8.83 -11.82 19.11
C SER A 76 -9.94 -12.55 19.86
N ASP A 77 -10.78 -13.28 19.15
CA ASP A 77 -11.81 -14.16 19.71
C ASP A 77 -11.44 -15.61 19.38
N PRO A 78 -10.98 -16.39 20.38
CA PRO A 78 -10.60 -17.79 20.17
C PRO A 78 -11.76 -18.70 19.75
N ASP A 79 -12.99 -18.30 20.02
CA ASP A 79 -14.21 -19.08 19.70
C ASP A 79 -14.73 -18.76 18.28
N ASP A 80 -14.28 -17.67 17.66
CA ASP A 80 -14.60 -17.30 16.28
C ASP A 80 -13.44 -17.66 15.32
N PRO A 81 -13.59 -18.72 14.49
CA PRO A 81 -12.54 -19.09 13.51
C PRO A 81 -12.31 -18.02 12.43
N TRP A 82 -13.14 -17.00 12.34
CA TRP A 82 -13.01 -15.87 11.45
C TRP A 82 -12.46 -14.61 12.14
N SER A 83 -12.25 -14.70 13.46
CA SER A 83 -11.56 -13.64 14.21
C SER A 83 -10.13 -13.50 13.70
N PHE A 84 -9.74 -12.29 13.37
CA PHE A 84 -8.44 -12.02 12.82
C PHE A 84 -7.90 -10.69 13.32
N ILE A 85 -6.69 -10.71 13.87
CA ILE A 85 -5.97 -9.52 14.30
C ILE A 85 -4.80 -9.23 13.37
N GLY A 86 -4.45 -7.97 13.23
CA GLY A 86 -3.28 -7.58 12.46
C GLY A 86 -3.14 -6.07 12.38
N TYR A 87 -1.97 -5.64 11.93
CA TYR A 87 -1.68 -4.23 11.69
C TYR A 87 -2.01 -3.83 10.25
N TRP A 88 -2.49 -2.61 10.09
CA TRP A 88 -2.62 -1.98 8.78
C TRP A 88 -1.26 -1.42 8.35
N ASN A 89 -0.49 -2.22 7.63
CA ASN A 89 0.93 -2.00 7.39
C ASN A 89 1.28 -1.64 5.95
N ASP A 90 0.69 -2.31 4.97
CA ASP A 90 1.12 -2.29 3.56
C ASP A 90 1.05 -0.88 2.91
N HIS A 91 -0.02 -0.14 3.15
CA HIS A 91 -0.22 1.21 2.59
C HIS A 91 -0.04 2.36 3.61
N GLN A 92 0.35 2.05 4.83
CA GLN A 92 0.52 3.02 5.92
C GLN A 92 1.34 4.25 5.51
N ILE A 93 2.55 4.04 5.00
CA ILE A 93 3.45 5.13 4.62
C ILE A 93 3.00 5.85 3.34
N ILE A 94 2.24 5.19 2.47
CA ILE A 94 1.76 5.77 1.21
C ILE A 94 0.80 6.92 1.51
N TYR A 95 -0.18 6.67 2.36
CA TYR A 95 -1.17 7.67 2.72
C TYR A 95 -0.58 8.77 3.61
N LEU A 96 0.26 8.37 4.57
CA LEU A 96 0.96 9.37 5.40
C LEU A 96 1.81 10.30 4.54
N LEU A 97 2.56 9.76 3.57
CA LEU A 97 3.35 10.56 2.63
C LEU A 97 2.49 11.59 1.91
N LYS A 98 1.35 11.18 1.36
CA LYS A 98 0.45 12.10 0.64
C LYS A 98 -0.05 13.24 1.54
N LEU A 99 -0.46 12.93 2.77
CA LEU A 99 -0.87 13.96 3.73
C LEU A 99 0.28 14.91 4.11
N LEU A 100 1.48 14.37 4.33
CA LEU A 100 2.67 15.18 4.65
C LEU A 100 3.07 16.10 3.49
N GLU A 101 3.05 15.59 2.25
CA GLU A 101 3.30 16.40 1.05
C GLU A 101 2.28 17.54 0.90
N HIS A 102 0.99 17.27 1.19
CA HIS A 102 -0.04 18.33 1.17
C HIS A 102 0.16 19.34 2.29
N LEU A 103 0.41 18.88 3.53
CA LEU A 103 0.68 19.78 4.64
C LEU A 103 1.90 20.67 4.35
N TYR A 104 3.00 20.09 3.86
CA TYR A 104 4.19 20.84 3.49
C TYR A 104 3.91 21.90 2.39
N ASN A 105 3.14 21.53 1.38
CA ASN A 105 2.80 22.45 0.30
C ASN A 105 1.89 23.61 0.79
N HIS A 106 1.00 23.37 1.74
CA HIS A 106 0.09 24.38 2.28
C HIS A 106 0.73 25.21 3.39
N ASP A 107 1.41 24.57 4.33
CA ASP A 107 2.05 25.22 5.49
C ASP A 107 3.41 24.57 5.81
N PRO A 108 4.49 25.00 5.12
CA PRO A 108 5.84 24.51 5.43
C PRO A 108 6.32 24.84 6.84
N ALA A 109 5.78 25.89 7.46
CA ALA A 109 6.19 26.27 8.81
C ALA A 109 5.60 25.34 9.86
N ALA A 110 4.31 24.96 9.71
CA ALA A 110 3.64 24.02 10.60
C ALA A 110 4.35 22.66 10.63
N ILE A 111 4.67 22.06 9.47
CA ILE A 111 5.34 20.77 9.46
C ILE A 111 6.74 20.81 10.11
N LYS A 112 7.50 21.91 9.92
CA LYS A 112 8.81 22.10 10.54
C LYS A 112 8.70 22.23 12.08
N GLN A 113 7.63 22.84 12.57
CA GLN A 113 7.36 22.92 14.01
C GLN A 113 7.02 21.56 14.59
N LEU A 114 6.12 20.80 13.94
CA LEU A 114 5.74 19.45 14.35
C LEU A 114 6.94 18.48 14.40
N LEU A 115 7.92 18.64 13.49
CA LEU A 115 9.11 17.78 13.47
C LEU A 115 9.99 17.90 14.73
N LYS A 116 10.01 19.05 15.39
CA LYS A 116 10.91 19.34 16.53
C LYS A 116 10.23 19.31 17.89
N GLU A 117 8.92 19.53 17.95
CA GLU A 117 8.20 19.60 19.22
C GLU A 117 7.74 18.22 19.69
N GLN A 118 7.87 17.97 20.99
CA GLN A 118 7.43 16.71 21.63
C GLN A 118 5.91 16.76 21.90
N LEU A 119 5.12 16.59 20.86
CA LEU A 119 3.65 16.66 20.88
C LEU A 119 2.96 15.34 20.56
N PHE A 120 3.71 14.36 20.05
CA PHE A 120 3.15 13.11 19.54
C PHE A 120 3.23 11.99 20.58
N SER A 121 2.28 11.09 20.53
CA SER A 121 2.18 9.92 21.39
C SER A 121 2.32 8.61 20.60
N TYR A 122 2.49 7.50 21.31
CA TYR A 122 2.40 6.15 20.76
C TYR A 122 1.12 5.46 21.22
N ALA A 123 0.48 4.75 20.31
CA ALA A 123 -0.62 3.86 20.64
C ALA A 123 -0.12 2.64 21.39
N ASN A 124 -0.70 2.36 22.56
CA ASN A 124 -0.40 1.17 23.35
C ASN A 124 -1.31 0.02 22.95
N ILE A 125 -1.04 -0.59 21.79
CA ILE A 125 -1.87 -1.65 21.24
C ILE A 125 -1.46 -3.00 21.86
N PRO A 126 -2.40 -3.85 22.27
CA PRO A 126 -2.10 -5.15 22.90
C PRO A 126 -1.75 -6.23 21.87
N TYR A 127 -0.98 -5.87 20.83
CA TYR A 127 -0.42 -6.78 19.85
C TYR A 127 1.06 -6.96 20.14
N ARG A 128 1.52 -8.21 20.14
CA ARG A 128 2.92 -8.58 20.38
C ARG A 128 3.43 -9.33 19.17
N LEU A 129 4.30 -8.71 18.39
CA LEU A 129 5.00 -9.39 17.31
C LEU A 129 5.90 -10.48 17.90
N ARG A 130 5.81 -11.68 17.35
CA ARG A 130 6.62 -12.83 17.75
C ARG A 130 8.11 -12.60 17.51
N THR A 131 8.96 -13.45 18.07
CA THR A 131 10.40 -13.45 17.81
C THR A 131 10.69 -13.65 16.33
N PHE A 132 11.84 -13.17 15.86
CA PHE A 132 12.20 -13.31 14.45
C PHE A 132 12.24 -14.78 14.00
N ASP A 133 12.78 -15.66 14.84
CA ASP A 133 12.87 -17.09 14.52
C ASP A 133 11.47 -17.73 14.39
N GLN A 134 10.52 -17.38 15.24
CA GLN A 134 9.12 -17.80 15.13
C GLN A 134 8.43 -17.25 13.87
N ILE A 135 8.70 -15.99 13.54
CA ILE A 135 8.16 -15.36 12.30
C ILE A 135 8.68 -16.09 11.05
N VAL A 136 9.94 -16.47 11.04
CA VAL A 136 10.55 -17.21 9.92
C VAL A 136 10.04 -18.65 9.83
N GLU A 137 9.77 -19.28 10.98
CA GLU A 137 9.21 -20.63 11.04
C GLU A 137 7.74 -20.68 10.56
N ASN A 138 6.93 -19.71 10.99
CA ASN A 138 5.53 -19.56 10.55
C ASN A 138 5.18 -18.10 10.22
N PRO A 139 5.49 -17.64 9.01
CA PRO A 139 5.31 -16.24 8.64
C PRO A 139 3.84 -15.82 8.46
N LYS A 140 2.89 -16.74 8.58
CA LYS A 140 1.45 -16.46 8.56
C LYS A 140 0.85 -16.18 9.94
N GLU A 141 1.58 -16.51 11.00
CA GLU A 141 1.17 -16.29 12.40
C GLU A 141 2.25 -15.53 13.16
N THR A 142 2.26 -14.23 13.03
CA THR A 142 3.37 -13.37 13.48
C THR A 142 3.02 -12.47 14.66
N ILE A 143 1.74 -12.43 15.07
CA ILE A 143 1.24 -11.55 16.12
C ILE A 143 0.46 -12.36 17.14
N ASP A 144 0.79 -12.17 18.41
CA ASP A 144 0.00 -12.65 19.55
C ASP A 144 -0.83 -11.52 20.16
N PHE A 145 -2.05 -11.82 20.59
CA PHE A 145 -2.89 -10.88 21.31
C PHE A 145 -2.62 -10.97 22.82
N ASP A 146 -2.24 -9.85 23.41
CA ASP A 146 -1.98 -9.72 24.85
C ASP A 146 -3.28 -9.41 25.59
N PHE A 147 -3.97 -10.46 26.03
CA PHE A 147 -5.26 -10.36 26.76
C PHE A 147 -5.11 -9.62 28.10
N GLU A 148 -4.02 -9.86 28.84
CA GLU A 148 -3.75 -9.20 30.11
C GLU A 148 -3.44 -7.71 29.91
N GLY A 149 -2.61 -7.39 28.94
CA GLY A 149 -2.32 -6.02 28.52
C GLY A 149 -3.58 -5.29 28.08
N ASN A 150 -4.44 -5.93 27.27
CA ASN A 150 -5.72 -5.35 26.86
C ASN A 150 -6.63 -5.04 28.06
N ALA A 151 -6.75 -5.95 29.03
CA ALA A 151 -7.54 -5.71 30.24
C ALA A 151 -6.97 -4.52 31.05
N ALA A 152 -5.65 -4.43 31.21
CA ALA A 152 -4.99 -3.32 31.89
C ALA A 152 -5.24 -1.99 31.20
N ILE A 153 -5.18 -1.95 29.84
CA ILE A 153 -5.50 -0.75 29.06
C ILE A 153 -6.95 -0.33 29.27
N GLN A 154 -7.90 -1.28 29.27
CA GLN A 154 -9.32 -0.97 29.52
C GLN A 154 -9.56 -0.40 30.91
N ASP A 155 -8.80 -0.82 31.92
CA ASP A 155 -8.87 -0.25 33.27
C ASP A 155 -8.26 1.16 33.32
N LEU A 156 -7.18 1.43 32.60
CA LEU A 156 -6.65 2.78 32.44
C LEU A 156 -7.66 3.71 31.76
N VAL A 157 -8.33 3.24 30.70
CA VAL A 157 -9.37 4.01 30.00
C VAL A 157 -10.53 4.42 30.93
N LYS A 158 -10.94 3.57 31.85
CA LYS A 158 -11.97 3.92 32.86
C LYS A 158 -11.55 5.10 33.76
N ASN A 159 -10.25 5.24 34.01
CA ASN A 159 -9.71 6.25 34.92
C ASN A 159 -9.23 7.53 34.21
N MET A 160 -8.69 7.40 33.01
CA MET A 160 -8.03 8.49 32.27
C MET A 160 -8.73 8.85 30.97
N GLY A 161 -9.82 8.16 30.60
CA GLY A 161 -10.39 8.30 29.25
C GLY A 161 -9.47 7.72 28.18
N ASN A 162 -9.52 8.29 26.99
CA ASN A 162 -8.79 7.77 25.81
C ASN A 162 -7.26 7.82 25.94
N ASP A 163 -6.71 8.67 26.81
CA ASP A 163 -5.28 8.70 27.09
C ASP A 163 -4.77 7.38 27.68
N GLY A 164 -5.64 6.58 28.29
CA GLY A 164 -5.34 5.22 28.75
C GLY A 164 -4.99 4.22 27.64
N LYS A 165 -5.28 4.57 26.36
CA LYS A 165 -4.88 3.79 25.18
C LYS A 165 -3.50 4.18 24.63
N LEU A 166 -2.83 5.15 25.24
CA LEU A 166 -1.53 5.66 24.83
C LEU A 166 -0.42 5.11 25.75
N VAL A 167 0.80 5.16 25.26
CA VAL A 167 1.97 4.80 26.06
C VAL A 167 2.18 5.86 27.14
N LEU A 168 2.31 5.42 28.39
CA LEU A 168 2.51 6.26 29.54
C LEU A 168 3.98 6.21 30.01
N ASN A 169 4.44 7.31 30.60
CA ASN A 169 5.73 7.37 31.30
C ASN A 169 5.60 6.83 32.75
N GLU A 170 6.70 6.80 33.49
CA GLU A 170 6.74 6.34 34.87
C GLU A 170 5.79 7.13 35.81
N ASN A 171 5.49 8.40 35.49
CA ASN A 171 4.57 9.24 36.24
C ASN A 171 3.09 9.05 35.86
N GLN A 172 2.76 8.06 35.06
CA GLN A 172 1.41 7.78 34.56
C GLN A 172 0.82 8.94 33.74
N THR A 173 1.67 9.71 33.04
CA THR A 173 1.26 10.70 32.05
C THR A 173 1.66 10.22 30.66
N VAL A 174 0.98 10.71 29.61
CA VAL A 174 1.27 10.32 28.22
C VAL A 174 2.73 10.63 27.88
N TYR A 175 3.42 9.66 27.32
CA TYR A 175 4.79 9.83 26.83
C TYR A 175 4.78 10.54 25.49
N HIS A 176 5.41 11.71 25.43
CA HIS A 176 5.44 12.54 24.23
C HIS A 176 6.79 12.50 23.53
N VAL A 177 6.72 12.44 22.20
CA VAL A 177 7.88 12.41 21.29
C VAL A 177 7.69 13.40 20.13
N THR A 178 8.73 13.61 19.34
CA THR A 178 8.68 14.46 18.15
C THR A 178 8.08 13.72 16.95
N MET A 179 7.53 14.45 15.96
CA MET A 179 7.15 13.84 14.69
C MET A 179 8.37 13.25 13.97
N CYS A 180 9.55 13.84 14.13
CA CYS A 180 10.78 13.28 13.57
C CYS A 180 11.02 11.84 14.06
N GLU A 181 10.86 11.58 15.38
CA GLU A 181 10.94 10.23 15.94
C GLU A 181 9.89 9.30 15.34
N LYS A 182 8.64 9.75 15.24
CA LYS A 182 7.54 8.95 14.68
C LYS A 182 7.83 8.54 13.24
N LEU A 183 8.28 9.47 12.38
CA LEU A 183 8.64 9.16 10.99
C LEU A 183 9.84 8.22 10.90
N LEU A 184 10.81 8.36 11.81
CA LEU A 184 11.97 7.48 11.90
C LEU A 184 11.54 6.05 12.29
N VAL A 185 10.70 5.89 13.31
CA VAL A 185 10.19 4.59 13.77
C VAL A 185 9.40 3.87 12.66
N LEU A 186 8.52 4.59 11.94
CA LEU A 186 7.80 4.07 10.78
C LEU A 186 8.76 3.59 9.68
N SER A 187 9.81 4.38 9.41
CA SER A 187 10.82 4.04 8.41
C SER A 187 11.62 2.81 8.82
N LEU A 188 12.09 2.76 10.05
CA LEU A 188 12.87 1.63 10.59
C LEU A 188 12.07 0.33 10.57
N ALA A 189 10.78 0.36 10.92
CA ALA A 189 9.91 -0.81 10.85
C ALA A 189 9.80 -1.37 9.42
N LYS A 190 9.70 -0.51 8.40
CA LYS A 190 9.70 -0.94 6.99
C LYS A 190 11.06 -1.47 6.55
N ILE A 191 12.14 -0.78 6.93
CA ILE A 191 13.52 -1.19 6.58
C ILE A 191 13.86 -2.53 7.21
N CYS A 192 13.43 -2.80 8.45
CA CYS A 192 13.64 -4.09 9.10
C CYS A 192 12.88 -5.26 8.44
N ASN A 193 11.89 -4.97 7.61
CA ASN A 193 11.16 -5.95 6.78
C ASN A 193 11.56 -5.88 5.30
N TYR A 194 12.61 -5.16 4.94
CA TYR A 194 13.08 -5.07 3.56
C TYR A 194 13.91 -6.27 3.16
N ILE A 195 13.54 -6.88 2.04
CA ILE A 195 14.21 -8.01 1.41
C ILE A 195 14.87 -7.51 0.12
N PRO A 196 16.21 -7.47 0.02
CA PRO A 196 16.90 -7.01 -1.18
C PRO A 196 16.50 -7.78 -2.44
N GLY A 197 16.09 -7.05 -3.49
CA GLY A 197 15.63 -7.61 -4.75
C GLY A 197 14.21 -8.23 -4.73
N ALA A 198 13.48 -8.12 -3.59
CA ALA A 198 12.13 -8.69 -3.48
C ALA A 198 11.06 -7.68 -3.07
N GLY A 199 11.34 -6.81 -2.09
CA GLY A 199 10.36 -5.87 -1.59
C GLY A 199 10.27 -5.79 -0.06
N ILE A 200 9.18 -5.22 0.46
CA ILE A 200 8.88 -5.22 1.90
C ILE A 200 8.07 -6.47 2.24
N TRP A 201 8.53 -7.25 3.20
CA TRP A 201 7.90 -8.48 3.63
C TRP A 201 6.54 -8.22 4.24
N LEU A 202 5.51 -8.93 3.74
CA LEU A 202 4.12 -8.84 4.19
C LEU A 202 3.89 -9.83 5.35
N ASN A 203 4.46 -9.54 6.52
CA ASN A 203 4.49 -10.42 7.69
C ASN A 203 3.74 -9.90 8.92
N THR A 204 2.85 -8.92 8.77
CA THR A 204 2.04 -8.36 9.88
C THR A 204 0.58 -8.81 9.87
N GLN A 205 0.30 -9.95 9.29
CA GLN A 205 -0.95 -10.71 9.25
C GLN A 205 -2.14 -10.07 8.54
N ARG A 206 -2.15 -8.74 8.25
CA ARG A 206 -3.31 -8.13 7.63
C ARG A 206 -2.97 -7.00 6.66
N PRO A 207 -2.43 -7.30 5.48
CA PRO A 207 -2.41 -6.33 4.39
C PRO A 207 -3.84 -6.19 3.84
N GLU A 208 -4.35 -4.97 3.81
CA GLU A 208 -5.79 -4.75 3.61
C GLU A 208 -6.12 -3.96 2.34
N TRP A 209 -5.12 -3.71 1.51
CA TRP A 209 -5.33 -2.89 0.33
C TRP A 209 -6.26 -3.56 -0.69
N ASN A 210 -5.99 -4.80 -1.02
CA ASN A 210 -6.85 -5.63 -1.86
C ASN A 210 -6.77 -7.09 -1.42
N ASP A 211 -7.66 -7.90 -1.92
CA ASP A 211 -7.73 -9.31 -1.53
C ASP A 211 -6.50 -10.11 -1.99
N ALA A 212 -5.77 -9.64 -3.02
CA ALA A 212 -4.51 -10.24 -3.42
C ALA A 212 -3.42 -10.07 -2.34
N ASN A 213 -3.39 -8.93 -1.65
CA ASN A 213 -2.45 -8.71 -0.56
C ASN A 213 -2.73 -9.62 0.63
N ASN A 214 -4.00 -9.89 0.95
CA ASN A 214 -4.37 -10.89 1.95
C ASN A 214 -3.82 -12.28 1.61
N ALA A 215 -3.77 -12.58 0.34
CA ALA A 215 -3.24 -13.84 -0.16
C ALA A 215 -1.72 -13.96 -0.03
N LEU A 216 -1.00 -12.85 0.01
CA LEU A 216 0.45 -12.78 0.12
C LEU A 216 0.95 -12.72 1.57
N VAL A 217 0.06 -12.72 2.56
CA VAL A 217 0.46 -12.68 3.98
C VAL A 217 1.48 -13.79 4.28
N GLY A 218 2.61 -13.39 4.82
CA GLY A 218 3.69 -14.26 5.22
C GLY A 218 4.63 -14.69 4.09
N ASN A 219 4.11 -14.98 2.90
CA ASN A 219 4.91 -15.47 1.78
C ASN A 219 5.16 -14.43 0.69
N GLY A 220 4.67 -13.21 0.87
CA GLY A 220 4.77 -12.15 -0.12
C GLY A 220 5.69 -11.01 0.29
N ALA A 221 6.22 -10.33 -0.72
CA ALA A 221 6.97 -9.09 -0.59
C ALA A 221 6.41 -8.03 -1.54
N SER A 222 6.19 -6.82 -1.00
CA SER A 222 5.58 -5.70 -1.73
C SER A 222 6.64 -4.80 -2.35
N MET A 223 6.70 -4.78 -3.67
CA MET A 223 7.44 -3.76 -4.40
C MET A 223 6.70 -2.42 -4.38
N VAL A 224 5.35 -2.43 -4.31
CA VAL A 224 4.55 -1.20 -4.19
C VAL A 224 5.02 -0.40 -2.98
N THR A 225 5.19 -1.06 -1.83
CA THR A 225 5.70 -0.38 -0.62
C THR A 225 7.14 0.12 -0.81
N VAL A 226 8.01 -0.58 -1.56
CA VAL A 226 9.38 -0.11 -1.87
C VAL A 226 9.36 1.19 -2.67
N TYR A 227 8.52 1.28 -3.72
CA TYR A 227 8.42 2.49 -4.54
C TYR A 227 8.04 3.72 -3.71
N TYR A 228 7.04 3.57 -2.84
CA TYR A 228 6.59 4.66 -1.98
C TYR A 228 7.51 4.90 -0.79
N LEU A 229 8.16 3.88 -0.22
CA LEU A 229 9.17 4.07 0.83
C LEU A 229 10.35 4.91 0.31
N ARG A 230 10.80 4.65 -0.92
CA ARG A 230 11.83 5.46 -1.56
C ARG A 230 11.42 6.94 -1.64
N ARG A 231 10.17 7.24 -2.08
CA ARG A 231 9.65 8.61 -2.15
C ARG A 231 9.50 9.22 -0.76
N PHE A 232 9.00 8.44 0.20
CA PHE A 232 8.84 8.87 1.59
C PHE A 232 10.17 9.27 2.22
N LEU A 233 11.19 8.44 2.08
CA LEU A 233 12.52 8.70 2.63
C LEU A 233 13.19 9.91 1.95
N ALA A 234 13.04 10.07 0.63
CA ALA A 234 13.52 11.25 -0.08
C ALA A 234 12.86 12.53 0.47
N PHE A 235 11.52 12.54 0.58
CA PHE A 235 10.77 13.65 1.15
C PHE A 235 11.18 13.94 2.61
N PHE A 236 11.34 12.91 3.44
CA PHE A 236 11.78 13.06 4.81
C PHE A 236 13.21 13.66 4.90
N SER A 237 14.13 13.19 4.06
CA SER A 237 15.49 13.76 3.96
C SER A 237 15.46 15.24 3.56
N ASP A 238 14.59 15.62 2.62
CA ASP A 238 14.44 17.01 2.19
C ASP A 238 13.90 17.87 3.33
N LEU A 239 12.87 17.42 4.05
CA LEU A 239 12.36 18.10 5.24
C LEU A 239 13.45 18.34 6.29
N LEU A 240 14.24 17.29 6.60
CA LEU A 240 15.35 17.41 7.57
C LEU A 240 16.43 18.39 7.09
N SER A 241 16.64 18.52 5.77
CA SER A 241 17.62 19.48 5.22
C SER A 241 17.23 20.94 5.37
N GLU A 242 15.93 21.19 5.54
CA GLU A 242 15.36 22.53 5.70
C GLU A 242 15.20 22.96 7.16
N MET A 243 15.56 22.09 8.10
CA MET A 243 15.48 22.41 9.53
C MET A 243 16.66 23.28 9.96
N ASP A 244 16.39 24.32 10.76
CA ASP A 244 17.40 25.18 11.36
C ASP A 244 17.93 24.59 12.70
N LEU A 245 18.16 23.26 12.72
CA LEU A 245 18.60 22.49 13.86
C LEU A 245 19.63 21.44 13.45
N ASP A 246 20.62 21.18 14.29
CA ASP A 246 21.61 20.12 14.07
C ASP A 246 21.14 18.78 14.66
N THR A 247 20.39 18.83 15.74
CA THR A 247 19.93 17.66 16.50
C THR A 247 18.45 17.74 16.86
N VAL A 248 17.85 16.60 17.16
CA VAL A 248 16.47 16.48 17.64
C VAL A 248 16.43 15.42 18.74
N PRO A 249 15.64 15.61 19.82
CA PRO A 249 15.48 14.61 20.86
C PRO A 249 14.64 13.43 20.32
N ILE A 250 15.14 12.22 20.52
CA ILE A 250 14.42 10.95 20.26
C ILE A 250 14.60 10.01 21.46
N SER A 251 13.72 9.05 21.61
CA SER A 251 13.78 8.05 22.69
C SER A 251 15.09 7.25 22.62
N VAL A 252 15.69 6.99 23.77
CA VAL A 252 16.98 6.27 23.89
C VAL A 252 16.91 4.90 23.19
N GLU A 253 15.79 4.19 23.35
CA GLU A 253 15.55 2.88 22.74
C GLU A 253 15.47 2.97 21.20
N VAL A 254 14.85 4.04 20.69
CA VAL A 254 14.77 4.30 19.23
C VAL A 254 16.15 4.66 18.68
N CYS A 255 16.95 5.45 19.42
CA CYS A 255 18.32 5.78 19.04
C CYS A 255 19.21 4.54 18.97
N ALA A 256 19.11 3.67 19.96
CA ALA A 256 19.84 2.39 19.98
C ALA A 256 19.45 1.52 18.76
N TRP A 257 18.14 1.38 18.47
CA TRP A 257 17.65 0.67 17.32
C TRP A 257 18.11 1.26 15.99
N PHE A 258 17.99 2.58 15.84
CA PHE A 258 18.50 3.30 14.67
C PHE A 258 19.98 3.03 14.43
N ASN A 259 20.82 3.13 15.45
CA ASN A 259 22.25 2.93 15.34
C ASN A 259 22.59 1.48 14.93
N ALA A 260 21.88 0.50 15.46
CA ALA A 260 22.07 -0.90 15.10
C ALA A 260 21.67 -1.17 13.64
N VAL A 261 20.50 -0.67 13.21
CA VAL A 261 20.03 -0.81 11.81
C VAL A 261 20.97 -0.06 10.86
N LYS A 262 21.41 1.17 11.22
CA LYS A 262 22.38 1.94 10.44
C LYS A 262 23.67 1.16 10.23
N GLY A 263 24.20 0.50 11.26
CA GLY A 263 25.39 -0.34 11.16
C GLY A 263 25.22 -1.45 10.11
N ILE A 264 24.11 -2.18 10.17
CA ILE A 264 23.80 -3.27 9.23
C ILE A 264 23.68 -2.76 7.79
N VAL A 265 22.95 -1.67 7.58
CA VAL A 265 22.75 -1.08 6.24
C VAL A 265 24.07 -0.60 5.66
N MET A 266 24.88 0.13 6.45
CA MET A 266 26.18 0.63 5.98
C MET A 266 27.16 -0.50 5.63
N ASP A 267 27.17 -1.58 6.40
CA ASP A 267 28.00 -2.76 6.13
C ASP A 267 27.50 -3.51 4.88
N TRP A 268 26.20 -3.61 4.70
CA TRP A 268 25.60 -4.18 3.49
C TRP A 268 25.99 -3.39 2.24
N THR A 269 25.80 -2.09 2.26
CA THR A 269 26.12 -1.19 1.13
C THR A 269 27.63 -1.28 0.77
N LYS A 270 28.52 -1.37 1.77
CA LYS A 270 29.95 -1.54 1.54
C LYS A 270 30.33 -2.90 0.96
N SER A 271 29.65 -3.97 1.39
CA SER A 271 30.01 -5.34 1.04
C SER A 271 29.39 -5.83 -0.25
N LYS A 272 28.17 -5.40 -0.56
CA LYS A 272 27.38 -5.86 -1.72
C LYS A 272 27.21 -4.79 -2.79
N GLY A 273 26.94 -3.55 -2.41
CA GLY A 273 26.69 -2.47 -3.36
C GLY A 273 25.65 -2.87 -4.44
N LEU A 274 26.00 -2.66 -5.71
CA LEU A 274 25.19 -3.10 -6.86
C LEU A 274 25.55 -4.53 -7.34
N GLY A 275 26.21 -5.33 -6.51
CA GLY A 275 26.62 -6.71 -6.85
C GLY A 275 25.47 -7.71 -6.90
N LEU A 276 25.79 -8.91 -7.38
CA LEU A 276 24.81 -10.02 -7.41
C LEU A 276 24.45 -10.44 -5.98
N ILE A 277 23.16 -10.41 -5.66
CA ILE A 277 22.62 -10.81 -4.35
C ILE A 277 22.20 -12.28 -4.44
N THR A 278 22.78 -13.14 -3.61
CA THR A 278 22.41 -14.55 -3.52
C THR A 278 21.26 -14.77 -2.53
N ASN A 279 20.60 -15.93 -2.61
CA ASN A 279 19.54 -16.31 -1.67
C ASN A 279 20.02 -16.39 -0.21
N LYS A 280 21.30 -16.73 0.00
CA LYS A 280 21.93 -16.73 1.33
C LYS A 280 22.19 -15.31 1.83
N ASP A 281 22.67 -14.43 0.97
CA ASP A 281 22.87 -13.02 1.33
C ASP A 281 21.56 -12.35 1.78
N ARG A 282 20.45 -12.65 1.09
CA ARG A 282 19.12 -12.16 1.48
C ARG A 282 18.74 -12.63 2.88
N MET A 283 18.86 -13.94 3.12
CA MET A 283 18.50 -14.52 4.43
C MET A 283 19.36 -13.95 5.54
N GLU A 284 20.66 -13.78 5.32
CA GLU A 284 21.57 -13.18 6.31
C GLU A 284 21.18 -11.73 6.64
N TYR A 285 20.91 -10.91 5.60
CA TYR A 285 20.55 -9.52 5.77
C TYR A 285 19.23 -9.35 6.53
N VAL A 286 18.20 -10.08 6.09
CA VAL A 286 16.86 -10.07 6.73
C VAL A 286 16.94 -10.57 8.17
N SER A 287 17.76 -11.60 8.44
CA SER A 287 17.94 -12.12 9.80
C SER A 287 18.61 -11.11 10.74
N LYS A 288 19.63 -10.39 10.27
CA LYS A 288 20.28 -9.34 11.06
C LYS A 288 19.31 -8.23 11.42
N LEU A 289 18.56 -7.72 10.43
CA LEU A 289 17.57 -6.66 10.64
C LEU A 289 16.41 -7.13 11.52
N GLY A 290 15.91 -8.34 11.28
CA GLY A 290 14.80 -8.90 12.05
C GLY A 290 15.14 -9.10 13.53
N LYS A 291 16.35 -9.56 13.85
CA LYS A 291 16.82 -9.73 15.24
C LYS A 291 17.01 -8.40 15.97
N VAL A 292 17.58 -7.41 15.31
CA VAL A 292 17.71 -6.06 15.88
C VAL A 292 16.33 -5.43 16.14
N PHE A 293 15.37 -5.65 15.24
CA PHE A 293 14.00 -5.19 15.45
C PHE A 293 13.32 -5.94 16.59
N GLU A 294 13.54 -7.25 16.75
CA GLU A 294 13.06 -8.04 17.88
C GLU A 294 13.63 -7.52 19.20
N GLU A 295 14.92 -7.22 19.29
CA GLU A 295 15.58 -6.68 20.48
C GLU A 295 14.95 -5.33 20.90
N TYR A 296 14.75 -4.44 19.94
CA TYR A 296 14.04 -3.18 20.18
C TYR A 296 12.62 -3.41 20.71
N ARG A 297 11.81 -4.23 20.02
CA ARG A 297 10.44 -4.54 20.43
C ARG A 297 10.38 -5.15 21.82
N SER A 298 11.25 -6.14 22.10
CA SER A 298 11.34 -6.75 23.43
C SER A 298 11.62 -5.72 24.52
N THR A 299 12.46 -4.74 24.22
CA THR A 299 12.79 -3.67 25.18
C THR A 299 11.57 -2.78 25.44
N VAL A 300 10.94 -2.24 24.39
CA VAL A 300 9.82 -1.30 24.57
C VAL A 300 8.54 -1.97 25.07
N TYR A 301 8.29 -3.25 24.74
CA TYR A 301 7.14 -3.98 25.25
C TYR A 301 7.24 -4.27 26.77
N ASN A 302 8.46 -4.52 27.27
CA ASN A 302 8.66 -4.92 28.64
C ASN A 302 8.99 -3.75 29.59
N LYS A 303 9.66 -2.69 29.07
CA LYS A 303 10.19 -1.59 29.89
C LYS A 303 9.64 -0.23 29.51
N GLY A 304 8.98 -0.09 28.36
CA GLY A 304 8.61 1.21 27.81
C GLY A 304 9.83 2.04 27.37
N PHE A 305 9.70 3.34 27.43
CA PHE A 305 10.76 4.30 27.08
C PHE A 305 11.39 4.89 28.36
N SER A 306 12.73 5.01 28.37
CA SER A 306 13.50 5.47 29.53
C SER A 306 13.87 6.95 29.51
N GLY A 307 13.56 7.65 28.43
CA GLY A 307 13.87 9.06 28.22
C GLY A 307 14.32 9.36 26.81
N THR A 308 14.87 10.54 26.57
CA THR A 308 15.30 10.99 25.24
C THR A 308 16.78 11.34 25.22
N GLU A 309 17.42 11.20 24.07
CA GLU A 309 18.75 11.70 23.75
C GLU A 309 18.75 12.40 22.39
N ASP A 310 19.70 13.29 22.17
CA ASP A 310 19.82 14.06 20.95
C ASP A 310 20.48 13.25 19.83
N ILE A 311 19.82 13.16 18.67
CA ILE A 311 20.38 12.58 17.46
C ILE A 311 20.65 13.65 16.41
N SER A 312 21.77 13.51 15.69
CA SER A 312 22.09 14.42 14.58
C SER A 312 21.18 14.17 13.37
N LEU A 313 20.54 15.24 12.88
CA LEU A 313 19.74 15.20 11.65
C LEU A 313 20.56 14.78 10.43
N ASN A 314 21.84 15.15 10.40
CA ASN A 314 22.73 14.74 9.32
C ASN A 314 22.98 13.22 9.33
N GLN A 315 23.08 12.60 10.51
CA GLN A 315 23.22 11.14 10.60
C GLN A 315 21.97 10.41 10.09
N ILE A 316 20.77 10.93 10.34
CA ILE A 316 19.52 10.38 9.80
C ILE A 316 19.51 10.54 8.28
N ARG A 317 19.92 11.69 7.74
CA ARG A 317 19.98 11.92 6.28
C ARG A 317 20.99 11.02 5.58
N GLU A 318 22.18 10.84 6.13
CA GLU A 318 23.19 9.90 5.60
C GLU A 318 22.67 8.47 5.55
N PHE A 319 21.97 8.05 6.59
CA PHE A 319 21.32 6.74 6.65
C PHE A 319 20.23 6.62 5.56
N ILE A 320 19.36 7.62 5.43
CA ILE A 320 18.31 7.65 4.39
C ILE A 320 18.89 7.54 2.99
N ILE A 321 19.99 8.24 2.71
CA ILE A 321 20.67 8.17 1.42
C ILE A 321 21.17 6.74 1.15
N ALA A 322 21.77 6.07 2.13
CA ALA A 322 22.24 4.70 1.98
C ALA A 322 21.08 3.73 1.72
N VAL A 323 19.99 3.85 2.48
CA VAL A 323 18.77 3.03 2.27
C VAL A 323 18.17 3.27 0.89
N ASN A 324 18.04 4.53 0.47
CA ASN A 324 17.48 4.85 -0.85
C ASN A 324 18.31 4.26 -2.00
N ASN A 325 19.62 4.22 -1.89
CA ASN A 325 20.47 3.55 -2.89
C ASN A 325 20.14 2.05 -3.02
N ASP A 326 19.92 1.35 -1.91
CA ASP A 326 19.55 -0.06 -1.90
C ASP A 326 18.11 -0.29 -2.45
N LEU A 327 17.17 0.60 -2.09
CA LEU A 327 15.80 0.56 -2.63
C LEU A 327 15.79 0.82 -4.15
N GLU A 328 16.56 1.80 -4.63
CA GLU A 328 16.69 2.12 -6.06
C GLU A 328 17.31 0.96 -6.84
N ALA A 329 18.32 0.27 -6.28
CA ALA A 329 18.87 -0.94 -6.89
C ALA A 329 17.81 -2.06 -7.01
N THR A 330 16.99 -2.25 -5.98
CA THR A 330 15.87 -3.21 -6.02
C THR A 330 14.79 -2.79 -7.02
N ILE A 331 14.45 -1.51 -7.11
CA ILE A 331 13.51 -1.00 -8.12
C ILE A 331 14.03 -1.26 -9.53
N CYS A 332 15.31 -0.99 -9.79
CA CYS A 332 15.92 -1.26 -11.09
C CYS A 332 15.88 -2.75 -11.45
N SER A 333 16.15 -3.64 -10.49
CA SER A 333 16.12 -5.09 -10.71
C SER A 333 14.71 -5.66 -10.89
N SER A 334 13.67 -4.94 -10.45
CA SER A 334 12.26 -5.36 -10.63
C SER A 334 11.69 -5.07 -12.02
N LYS A 335 12.45 -4.38 -12.89
CA LYS A 335 12.05 -4.13 -14.28
C LYS A 335 12.23 -5.41 -15.09
N ASN A 336 11.15 -5.94 -15.67
CA ASN A 336 11.21 -7.15 -16.48
C ASN A 336 11.78 -6.88 -17.88
N ALA A 337 11.95 -7.96 -18.68
CA ALA A 337 12.48 -7.87 -20.05
C ALA A 337 11.62 -6.99 -20.98
N ASN A 338 10.32 -6.84 -20.70
CA ASN A 338 9.41 -5.99 -21.47
C ASN A 338 9.46 -4.51 -21.02
N GLY A 339 10.26 -4.19 -20.00
CA GLY A 339 10.45 -2.84 -19.48
C GLY A 339 9.35 -2.37 -18.54
N LEU A 340 8.53 -3.28 -18.01
CA LEU A 340 7.51 -3.03 -17.00
C LEU A 340 7.96 -3.53 -15.62
N TYR A 341 7.36 -3.01 -14.56
CA TYR A 341 7.77 -3.23 -13.18
C TYR A 341 6.87 -4.23 -12.45
N HIS A 342 7.46 -5.08 -11.61
CA HIS A 342 6.71 -5.99 -10.73
C HIS A 342 6.09 -5.22 -9.55
N ALA A 343 4.89 -5.64 -9.14
CA ALA A 343 4.18 -5.08 -7.98
C ALA A 343 4.45 -5.88 -6.70
N TYR A 344 4.47 -7.20 -6.82
CA TYR A 344 4.65 -8.13 -5.71
C TYR A 344 5.51 -9.31 -6.14
N ASN A 345 6.17 -9.90 -5.15
CA ASN A 345 6.96 -11.12 -5.29
C ASN A 345 6.51 -12.12 -4.22
N THR A 346 6.71 -13.41 -4.47
CA THR A 346 6.64 -14.42 -3.43
C THR A 346 8.04 -14.75 -2.94
N ILE A 347 8.14 -15.10 -1.67
CA ILE A 347 9.38 -15.54 -1.02
C ILE A 347 9.23 -16.97 -0.54
N GLN A 348 10.30 -17.74 -0.66
CA GLN A 348 10.39 -19.08 -0.12
C GLN A 348 11.60 -19.17 0.81
N ILE A 349 11.34 -19.47 2.08
CA ILE A 349 12.38 -19.56 3.12
C ILE A 349 12.78 -21.02 3.27
N ASP A 350 14.06 -21.28 3.11
CA ASP A 350 14.69 -22.59 3.38
C ASP A 350 15.56 -22.48 4.65
N LEU A 351 14.98 -22.89 5.76
CA LEU A 351 15.64 -22.86 7.07
C LEU A 351 16.85 -23.78 7.13
N LYS A 352 16.82 -24.90 6.41
CA LYS A 352 17.91 -25.88 6.42
C LYS A 352 19.18 -25.34 5.73
N ASN A 353 19.00 -24.65 4.62
CA ASN A 353 20.10 -24.07 3.84
C ASN A 353 20.34 -22.58 4.18
N GLN A 354 19.58 -22.01 5.09
CA GLN A 354 19.64 -20.59 5.47
C GLN A 354 19.60 -19.70 4.22
N SER A 355 18.56 -19.88 3.41
CA SER A 355 18.40 -19.16 2.14
C SER A 355 16.97 -18.70 1.92
N MET A 356 16.81 -17.59 1.18
CA MET A 356 15.52 -17.01 0.84
C MET A 356 15.43 -16.80 -0.67
N ASP A 357 14.63 -17.61 -1.34
CA ASP A 357 14.35 -17.50 -2.77
C ASP A 357 13.25 -16.50 -3.05
N VAL A 358 13.30 -15.89 -4.24
CA VAL A 358 12.36 -14.86 -4.68
C VAL A 358 11.82 -15.23 -6.04
N GLN A 359 10.50 -15.26 -6.15
CA GLN A 359 9.79 -15.49 -7.41
C GLN A 359 8.92 -14.28 -7.74
N HIS A 360 9.06 -13.77 -8.95
CA HIS A 360 8.26 -12.66 -9.42
C HIS A 360 6.85 -13.14 -9.77
N LEU A 361 5.86 -12.42 -9.26
CA LEU A 361 4.48 -12.60 -9.74
C LEU A 361 4.30 -11.95 -11.11
N ASP A 362 3.21 -12.32 -11.79
CA ASP A 362 2.86 -11.70 -13.06
C ASP A 362 2.69 -10.19 -12.91
N LEU A 363 2.86 -9.50 -14.03
CA LEU A 363 2.73 -8.05 -14.07
C LEU A 363 1.33 -7.61 -13.64
N MET A 364 1.30 -6.54 -12.88
CA MET A 364 0.07 -5.87 -12.44
C MET A 364 0.13 -4.38 -12.80
N LEU A 365 -1.02 -3.80 -13.05
CA LEU A 365 -1.15 -2.36 -13.27
C LEU A 365 -0.62 -1.57 -12.06
N GLU A 366 -0.86 -2.06 -10.86
CA GLU A 366 -0.43 -1.43 -9.61
C GLU A 366 1.09 -1.21 -9.54
N GLY A 367 1.89 -2.15 -10.05
CA GLY A 367 3.35 -1.98 -10.12
C GLY A 367 3.77 -0.80 -11.00
N GLN A 368 3.09 -0.59 -12.13
CA GLN A 368 3.37 0.52 -13.03
C GLN A 368 2.99 1.87 -12.42
N VAL A 369 1.82 1.91 -11.76
CA VAL A 369 1.35 3.11 -11.04
C VAL A 369 2.34 3.49 -9.94
N ALA A 370 2.75 2.52 -9.12
CA ALA A 370 3.70 2.76 -8.03
C ALA A 370 5.09 3.19 -8.52
N ALA A 371 5.60 2.57 -9.60
CA ALA A 371 6.86 2.95 -10.22
C ALA A 371 6.82 4.40 -10.75
N LEU A 372 5.74 4.78 -11.46
CA LEU A 372 5.52 6.15 -11.94
C LEU A 372 5.45 7.18 -10.79
N SER A 373 4.84 6.80 -9.65
CA SER A 373 4.71 7.66 -8.46
C SER A 373 5.94 7.68 -7.56
N SER A 374 6.92 6.79 -7.77
CA SER A 374 8.10 6.65 -6.89
C SER A 374 9.04 7.85 -6.89
N GLY A 375 8.95 8.69 -7.93
CA GLY A 375 9.87 9.82 -8.15
C GLY A 375 11.23 9.46 -8.75
N ILE A 376 11.56 8.15 -8.88
CA ILE A 376 12.83 7.69 -9.45
C ILE A 376 12.89 7.85 -10.98
N LEU A 377 11.75 7.66 -11.66
CA LEU A 377 11.73 7.67 -13.12
C LEU A 377 12.01 9.05 -13.68
N LYS A 378 12.91 9.09 -14.67
CA LYS A 378 13.09 10.27 -15.54
C LYS A 378 11.94 10.34 -16.53
N THR A 379 11.79 11.49 -17.17
CA THR A 379 10.71 11.72 -18.15
C THR A 379 10.72 10.68 -19.28
N ASP A 380 11.88 10.31 -19.80
CA ASP A 380 12.01 9.30 -20.85
C ASP A 380 11.57 7.91 -20.37
N ASP A 381 11.99 7.52 -19.17
CA ASP A 381 11.62 6.23 -18.58
C ASP A 381 10.11 6.16 -18.32
N ALA A 382 9.51 7.26 -17.86
CA ALA A 382 8.05 7.33 -17.62
C ALA A 382 7.27 7.19 -18.95
N ILE A 383 7.71 7.86 -20.01
CA ILE A 383 7.10 7.73 -21.35
C ILE A 383 7.26 6.28 -21.84
N GLU A 384 8.45 5.69 -21.71
CA GLU A 384 8.72 4.32 -22.12
C GLU A 384 7.78 3.32 -21.41
N VAL A 385 7.62 3.46 -20.08
CA VAL A 385 6.70 2.60 -19.29
C VAL A 385 5.27 2.73 -19.80
N LEU A 386 4.79 3.94 -20.07
CA LEU A 386 3.42 4.18 -20.54
C LEU A 386 3.19 3.64 -21.95
N ASP A 387 4.13 3.81 -22.86
CA ASP A 387 4.04 3.25 -24.20
C ASP A 387 4.05 1.71 -24.16
N LYS A 388 4.92 1.09 -23.34
CA LYS A 388 4.97 -0.35 -23.17
C LYS A 388 3.74 -0.91 -22.46
N LEU A 389 3.19 -0.18 -21.48
CA LEU A 389 1.96 -0.56 -20.81
C LEU A 389 0.78 -0.61 -21.79
N SER A 390 0.66 0.39 -22.66
CA SER A 390 -0.38 0.43 -23.70
C SER A 390 -0.21 -0.66 -24.78
N ALA A 391 0.99 -1.22 -24.94
CA ALA A 391 1.27 -2.32 -25.84
C ALA A 391 1.23 -3.71 -25.16
N SER A 392 0.96 -3.75 -23.85
CA SER A 392 0.97 -4.98 -23.05
C SER A 392 -0.38 -5.69 -23.00
N GLU A 393 -0.37 -6.93 -22.49
CA GLU A 393 -1.58 -7.70 -22.23
C GLU A 393 -2.53 -7.07 -21.19
N LEU A 394 -2.06 -6.06 -20.45
CA LEU A 394 -2.89 -5.32 -19.51
C LEU A 394 -3.84 -4.35 -20.20
N TYR A 395 -3.57 -3.93 -21.44
CA TYR A 395 -4.42 -2.99 -22.17
C TYR A 395 -5.59 -3.73 -22.85
N ARG A 396 -6.80 -3.22 -22.66
CA ARG A 396 -8.02 -3.67 -23.34
C ARG A 396 -8.49 -2.62 -24.35
N GLU A 397 -8.29 -2.89 -25.63
CA GLU A 397 -8.64 -1.97 -26.70
C GLU A 397 -10.14 -1.66 -26.74
N ASN A 398 -11.00 -2.69 -26.63
CA ASN A 398 -12.46 -2.53 -26.66
C ASN A 398 -13.00 -1.70 -25.49
N MET A 399 -12.27 -1.63 -24.37
CA MET A 399 -12.62 -0.83 -23.20
C MET A 399 -11.80 0.46 -23.11
N ARG A 400 -10.82 0.67 -23.99
CA ARG A 400 -9.89 1.80 -23.99
C ARG A 400 -9.26 2.04 -22.60
N SER A 401 -8.94 0.94 -21.89
CA SER A 401 -8.48 1.00 -20.51
C SER A 401 -7.59 -0.20 -20.18
N PHE A 402 -7.16 -0.29 -18.94
CA PHE A 402 -6.21 -1.30 -18.48
C PHE A 402 -6.85 -2.24 -17.46
N MET A 403 -6.52 -3.52 -17.57
CA MET A 403 -6.88 -4.52 -16.56
C MET A 403 -5.91 -4.43 -15.38
N LEU A 404 -6.38 -4.82 -14.19
CA LEU A 404 -5.52 -4.91 -13.01
C LEU A 404 -4.49 -6.04 -13.16
N TYR A 405 -4.94 -7.19 -13.68
CA TYR A 405 -4.14 -8.40 -13.95
C TYR A 405 -4.34 -8.85 -15.39
N PRO A 406 -3.33 -9.48 -16.03
CA PRO A 406 -3.51 -10.08 -17.33
C PRO A 406 -4.47 -11.27 -17.27
N ILE A 407 -5.16 -11.55 -18.38
CA ILE A 407 -6.02 -12.73 -18.50
C ILE A 407 -5.13 -13.97 -18.61
N LYS A 408 -5.24 -14.88 -17.64
CA LYS A 408 -4.61 -16.21 -17.71
C LYS A 408 -5.56 -17.26 -18.22
N LYS A 409 -5.07 -18.13 -19.08
CA LYS A 409 -5.75 -19.40 -19.37
C LYS A 409 -5.57 -20.30 -18.15
N VAL A 410 -6.67 -20.54 -17.46
CA VAL A 410 -6.69 -21.48 -16.33
C VAL A 410 -6.73 -22.90 -16.92
N THR A 411 -5.89 -23.80 -16.40
CA THR A 411 -5.92 -25.22 -16.76
C THR A 411 -7.31 -25.79 -16.49
N PRO A 412 -7.96 -26.45 -17.45
CA PRO A 412 -9.27 -27.08 -17.26
C PRO A 412 -9.27 -28.03 -16.07
N PHE A 413 -10.44 -28.20 -15.44
CA PHE A 413 -10.55 -29.02 -14.22
C PHE A 413 -10.00 -30.44 -14.38
N LEU A 414 -10.30 -31.10 -15.49
CA LEU A 414 -9.85 -32.47 -15.76
C LEU A 414 -8.36 -32.59 -16.07
N GLU A 415 -7.69 -31.48 -16.40
CA GLU A 415 -6.26 -31.41 -16.66
C GLU A 415 -5.44 -30.98 -15.43
N LYS A 416 -6.13 -30.66 -14.31
CA LYS A 416 -5.50 -30.28 -13.05
C LYS A 416 -5.18 -31.47 -12.16
N ASN A 417 -4.26 -31.25 -11.21
CA ASN A 417 -3.98 -32.18 -10.12
C ASN A 417 -3.52 -33.58 -10.57
N ILE A 418 -2.82 -33.64 -11.70
CA ILE A 418 -2.22 -34.86 -12.23
C ILE A 418 -0.83 -35.03 -11.66
N ILE A 419 -0.55 -36.19 -11.07
CA ILE A 419 0.79 -36.56 -10.62
C ILE A 419 1.62 -36.92 -11.86
N GLN A 420 2.64 -36.17 -12.12
CA GLN A 420 3.50 -36.41 -13.28
C GLN A 420 4.21 -37.76 -13.18
N PRO A 421 4.35 -38.52 -14.29
CA PRO A 421 5.02 -39.84 -14.26
C PRO A 421 6.42 -39.83 -13.65
N HIS A 422 7.16 -38.73 -13.85
CA HIS A 422 8.51 -38.59 -13.27
C HIS A 422 8.47 -38.44 -11.74
N SER A 423 7.44 -37.81 -11.16
CA SER A 423 7.26 -37.66 -9.72
C SER A 423 6.90 -39.01 -9.08
N ILE A 424 6.07 -39.83 -9.74
CA ILE A 424 5.82 -41.22 -9.31
C ILE A 424 7.11 -42.05 -9.36
N ALA A 425 7.91 -41.89 -10.41
CA ALA A 425 9.17 -42.64 -10.56
C ALA A 425 10.22 -42.26 -9.50
N LYS A 426 10.18 -41.08 -8.92
CA LYS A 426 11.03 -40.65 -7.79
C LYS A 426 10.73 -41.44 -6.51
N SER A 427 9.44 -41.84 -6.29
CA SER A 427 9.02 -42.53 -5.09
C SER A 427 8.92 -44.05 -5.31
N LYS A 428 9.73 -44.79 -4.58
CA LYS A 428 9.64 -46.28 -4.56
C LYS A 428 8.36 -46.74 -3.89
N LEU A 429 7.86 -46.00 -2.89
CA LEU A 429 6.59 -46.27 -2.22
C LEU A 429 5.45 -46.22 -3.24
N LEU A 430 5.25 -45.09 -3.91
CA LEU A 430 4.18 -44.93 -4.89
C LEU A 430 4.30 -45.93 -6.03
N SER A 431 5.52 -46.12 -6.58
CA SER A 431 5.78 -47.09 -7.62
C SER A 431 5.49 -48.55 -7.22
N THR A 432 5.73 -48.91 -5.93
CA THR A 432 5.46 -50.24 -5.41
C THR A 432 3.97 -50.45 -5.15
N MET A 433 3.29 -49.46 -4.63
CA MET A 433 1.83 -49.48 -4.43
C MET A 433 1.10 -49.68 -5.76
N LEU A 434 1.50 -48.95 -6.81
CA LEU A 434 0.90 -49.13 -8.14
C LEU A 434 1.13 -50.55 -8.72
N ARG A 435 2.36 -51.08 -8.57
CA ARG A 435 2.64 -52.46 -8.99
C ARG A 435 1.80 -53.51 -8.25
N ASN A 436 1.44 -53.21 -6.99
CA ASN A 436 0.61 -54.07 -6.17
C ASN A 436 -0.88 -53.80 -6.33
N ASN A 437 -1.29 -52.93 -7.25
CA ASN A 437 -2.65 -52.40 -7.40
C ASN A 437 -3.25 -51.90 -6.07
N ASP A 438 -2.40 -51.29 -5.25
CA ASP A 438 -2.82 -50.65 -4.00
C ASP A 438 -3.03 -49.15 -4.25
N PHE A 439 -4.25 -48.72 -4.31
CA PHE A 439 -4.68 -47.35 -4.58
C PHE A 439 -5.05 -46.58 -3.30
N THR A 440 -4.44 -46.89 -2.17
CA THR A 440 -4.72 -46.22 -0.92
C THR A 440 -4.32 -44.73 -0.92
N LEU A 441 -3.22 -44.37 -1.58
CA LEU A 441 -2.74 -42.99 -1.65
C LEU A 441 -3.06 -42.29 -2.94
N ILE A 442 -2.93 -43.01 -4.05
CA ILE A 442 -3.17 -42.47 -5.41
C ILE A 442 -4.08 -43.39 -6.19
N GLU A 443 -4.82 -42.83 -7.12
CA GLU A 443 -5.71 -43.56 -8.00
C GLU A 443 -5.42 -43.22 -9.47
N GLN A 444 -5.83 -44.13 -10.36
CA GLN A 444 -5.72 -43.97 -11.80
C GLN A 444 -7.09 -43.58 -12.38
N ASP A 445 -7.13 -42.51 -13.16
CA ASP A 445 -8.37 -42.08 -13.84
C ASP A 445 -8.60 -42.81 -15.16
N ALA A 446 -9.69 -42.50 -15.86
CA ALA A 446 -10.08 -43.15 -17.11
C ALA A 446 -9.13 -42.87 -18.29
N ASP A 447 -8.29 -41.83 -18.19
CA ASP A 447 -7.29 -41.43 -19.18
C ASP A 447 -5.87 -41.90 -18.78
N ASP A 448 -5.79 -42.91 -17.89
CA ASP A 448 -4.56 -43.47 -17.36
C ASP A 448 -3.66 -42.47 -16.61
N GLN A 449 -4.23 -41.33 -16.16
CA GLN A 449 -3.52 -40.36 -15.37
C GLN A 449 -3.62 -40.69 -13.88
N PHE A 450 -2.55 -40.38 -13.12
CA PHE A 450 -2.52 -40.61 -11.69
C PHE A 450 -2.86 -39.36 -10.91
N ARG A 451 -3.65 -39.53 -9.84
CA ARG A 451 -4.07 -38.45 -8.95
C ARG A 451 -3.98 -38.92 -7.51
N PHE A 452 -3.74 -37.99 -6.58
CA PHE A 452 -4.00 -38.27 -5.17
C PHE A 452 -5.49 -38.50 -4.93
N ARG A 453 -5.81 -39.31 -3.99
CA ARG A 453 -7.22 -39.62 -3.67
C ARG A 453 -7.98 -38.38 -3.27
N PRO A 454 -9.23 -38.20 -3.68
CA PRO A 454 -10.04 -37.02 -3.43
C PRO A 454 -10.40 -36.81 -1.94
N GLN A 455 -10.18 -37.81 -1.09
CA GLN A 455 -10.35 -37.69 0.36
C GLN A 455 -9.29 -36.81 1.02
N PHE A 456 -8.12 -36.64 0.40
CA PHE A 456 -7.04 -35.82 0.96
C PHE A 456 -7.29 -34.34 0.67
N ARG A 457 -7.85 -33.64 1.64
CA ARG A 457 -8.15 -32.21 1.55
C ARG A 457 -6.90 -31.35 1.75
N ASN A 458 -5.88 -31.90 2.42
CA ASN A 458 -4.63 -31.25 2.74
C ASN A 458 -3.53 -32.29 3.05
N SER A 459 -2.32 -31.82 3.31
CA SER A 459 -1.18 -32.67 3.64
C SER A 459 -1.35 -33.48 4.94
N PHE A 460 -2.16 -33.02 5.89
CA PHE A 460 -2.40 -33.74 7.14
C PHE A 460 -3.24 -35.00 6.90
N ASP A 461 -4.24 -34.94 6.00
CA ASP A 461 -5.03 -36.11 5.63
C ASP A 461 -4.14 -37.18 4.96
N LEU A 462 -3.23 -36.76 4.07
CA LEU A 462 -2.25 -37.63 3.44
C LEU A 462 -1.27 -38.22 4.47
N GLN A 463 -0.79 -37.39 5.40
CA GLN A 463 0.11 -37.84 6.47
C GLN A 463 -0.55 -38.88 7.39
N ALA A 464 -1.83 -38.69 7.70
CA ALA A 464 -2.60 -39.69 8.46
C ALA A 464 -2.72 -41.01 7.68
N ALA A 465 -3.00 -40.98 6.38
CA ALA A 465 -3.04 -42.16 5.53
C ALA A 465 -1.66 -42.87 5.42
N LEU A 466 -0.58 -42.10 5.32
CA LEU A 466 0.80 -42.63 5.36
C LEU A 466 1.05 -43.33 6.70
N HIS A 467 0.58 -42.80 7.81
CA HIS A 467 0.71 -43.40 9.12
C HIS A 467 -0.05 -44.73 9.24
N GLU A 468 -1.27 -44.81 8.68
CA GLU A 468 -2.06 -46.05 8.63
C GLU A 468 -1.36 -47.16 7.81
N ILE A 469 -0.66 -46.77 6.76
CA ILE A 469 0.08 -47.74 5.91
C ILE A 469 1.31 -48.31 6.63
N LEU A 470 1.85 -47.66 7.66
CA LEU A 470 2.93 -48.21 8.49
C LEU A 470 2.60 -49.59 9.10
N ASP A 471 1.33 -49.92 9.31
CA ASP A 471 0.90 -51.22 9.82
C ASP A 471 1.01 -52.34 8.76
N LYS A 472 1.11 -51.97 7.48
CA LYS A 472 1.34 -52.92 6.36
C LYS A 472 2.81 -53.26 6.24
N LYS A 473 3.22 -54.52 6.53
CA LYS A 473 4.62 -54.95 6.53
C LYS A 473 5.38 -54.63 5.23
N ASP A 474 4.70 -54.67 4.10
CA ASP A 474 5.29 -54.47 2.76
C ASP A 474 5.66 -53.02 2.48
N TYR A 475 5.08 -52.05 3.21
CA TYR A 475 5.29 -50.62 2.96
C TYR A 475 6.00 -49.89 4.10
N ARG A 476 6.06 -50.47 5.31
CA ARG A 476 6.62 -49.80 6.51
C ARG A 476 7.96 -49.11 6.24
N ASN A 477 8.97 -49.87 5.77
CA ASN A 477 10.29 -49.31 5.52
C ASN A 477 10.28 -48.20 4.43
N LEU A 478 9.39 -48.32 3.44
CA LEU A 478 9.28 -47.34 2.35
C LEU A 478 8.63 -46.07 2.87
N VAL A 479 7.60 -46.17 3.70
CA VAL A 479 6.96 -45.01 4.32
C VAL A 479 7.93 -44.26 5.24
N GLU A 480 8.66 -44.99 6.10
CA GLU A 480 9.69 -44.39 6.98
C GLU A 480 10.77 -43.63 6.21
N LEU A 481 11.13 -44.08 5.01
CA LEU A 481 12.16 -43.47 4.18
C LEU A 481 11.64 -42.32 3.28
N GLU A 482 10.40 -42.41 2.84
CA GLU A 482 9.87 -41.55 1.77
C GLU A 482 8.65 -40.72 2.19
N ASN A 483 8.31 -40.69 3.50
CA ASN A 483 7.18 -39.87 3.99
C ASN A 483 7.29 -38.44 3.48
N ASP A 484 8.43 -37.80 3.70
CA ASP A 484 8.63 -36.39 3.30
C ASP A 484 8.63 -36.22 1.77
N LEU A 485 9.17 -37.18 1.03
CA LEU A 485 9.13 -37.16 -0.44
C LEU A 485 7.71 -37.24 -0.98
N VAL A 486 6.83 -38.05 -0.38
CA VAL A 486 5.44 -38.16 -0.82
C VAL A 486 4.66 -36.89 -0.49
N LEU A 487 4.94 -36.24 0.66
CA LEU A 487 4.39 -34.96 1.00
C LEU A 487 4.93 -33.84 0.07
N GLU A 488 6.19 -33.89 -0.35
CA GLU A 488 6.74 -32.99 -1.36
C GLU A 488 6.05 -33.15 -2.73
N ILE A 489 5.79 -34.40 -3.17
CA ILE A 489 5.05 -34.67 -4.41
C ILE A 489 3.61 -34.15 -4.30
N PHE A 490 2.98 -34.29 -3.13
CA PHE A 490 1.65 -33.74 -2.89
C PHE A 490 1.65 -32.21 -3.02
N GLU A 491 2.64 -31.54 -2.43
CA GLU A 491 2.80 -30.11 -2.57
C GLU A 491 3.16 -29.68 -4.01
N GLU A 492 3.98 -30.46 -4.74
CA GLU A 492 4.27 -30.24 -6.16
C GLU A 492 2.98 -30.25 -7.03
N VAL A 493 2.01 -31.11 -6.70
CA VAL A 493 0.75 -31.23 -7.41
C VAL A 493 -0.26 -30.14 -7.08
N PHE A 494 -0.39 -29.82 -5.79
CA PHE A 494 -1.44 -28.90 -5.30
C PHE A 494 -0.97 -27.49 -5.04
N ASP A 495 0.34 -27.29 -4.83
CA ASP A 495 0.97 -25.99 -4.64
C ASP A 495 0.30 -25.12 -3.56
N HIS A 496 -0.03 -25.73 -2.40
CA HIS A 496 -0.75 -25.06 -1.31
C HIS A 496 0.01 -23.87 -0.75
N ARG A 497 1.35 -23.87 -0.82
CA ARG A 497 2.20 -22.75 -0.36
C ARG A 497 1.92 -21.47 -1.15
N ASN A 498 1.53 -21.61 -2.42
CA ASN A 498 1.16 -20.52 -3.29
C ASN A 498 -0.35 -20.24 -3.32
N TYR A 499 -1.12 -20.87 -2.43
CA TYR A 499 -2.54 -20.53 -2.29
C TYR A 499 -2.70 -19.10 -1.78
N THR A 500 -3.37 -18.30 -2.60
CA THR A 500 -3.44 -16.87 -2.48
C THR A 500 -4.90 -16.40 -2.45
N GLY A 501 -5.68 -16.89 -1.51
CA GLY A 501 -7.06 -16.50 -1.32
C GLY A 501 -8.09 -17.58 -1.63
N ARG A 502 -9.36 -17.21 -1.68
CA ARG A 502 -10.52 -18.13 -1.73
C ARG A 502 -10.56 -19.04 -2.96
N SER A 503 -9.95 -18.63 -4.05
CA SER A 503 -9.94 -19.39 -5.31
C SER A 503 -8.70 -20.26 -5.47
N GLY A 504 -7.78 -20.28 -4.50
CA GLY A 504 -6.56 -21.07 -4.54
C GLY A 504 -5.46 -20.49 -5.44
N THR A 505 -5.74 -19.38 -6.16
CA THR A 505 -4.71 -18.64 -6.90
C THR A 505 -4.98 -17.14 -6.76
N MET A 506 -3.94 -16.33 -6.66
CA MET A 506 -4.06 -14.88 -6.58
C MET A 506 -4.81 -14.28 -7.78
N PHE A 507 -4.69 -14.90 -8.94
CA PHE A 507 -5.27 -14.41 -10.18
C PHE A 507 -6.73 -14.81 -10.41
N SER A 508 -7.29 -15.71 -9.66
CA SER A 508 -8.72 -16.07 -9.69
C SER A 508 -9.51 -15.37 -8.61
N TYR A 509 -8.86 -14.49 -7.84
CA TYR A 509 -9.55 -13.64 -6.91
C TYR A 509 -10.29 -12.50 -7.65
N GLU A 510 -10.63 -11.41 -7.06
CA GLU A 510 -11.39 -10.35 -7.72
C GLU A 510 -10.75 -9.90 -9.05
N GLY A 511 -11.47 -10.02 -10.14
CA GLY A 511 -11.25 -9.23 -11.33
C GLY A 511 -10.26 -9.73 -12.36
N ILE A 512 -10.07 -11.05 -12.53
CA ILE A 512 -9.42 -11.54 -13.77
C ILE A 512 -10.18 -10.97 -14.98
N GLY A 513 -9.44 -10.25 -15.84
CA GLY A 513 -10.02 -9.63 -17.02
C GLY A 513 -10.90 -8.41 -16.73
N SER A 514 -11.01 -7.98 -15.47
CA SER A 514 -11.76 -6.80 -15.09
C SER A 514 -10.90 -5.54 -15.07
N ILE A 515 -11.52 -4.43 -15.41
CA ILE A 515 -10.93 -3.11 -15.23
C ILE A 515 -11.22 -2.66 -13.80
N TYR A 516 -10.14 -2.38 -13.06
CA TYR A 516 -10.25 -1.85 -11.71
C TYR A 516 -10.12 -0.32 -11.73
N TRP A 517 -11.25 0.36 -11.82
CA TRP A 517 -11.33 1.81 -12.04
C TRP A 517 -10.55 2.62 -11.02
N HIS A 518 -10.49 2.17 -9.79
CA HIS A 518 -9.69 2.78 -8.74
C HIS A 518 -8.19 2.82 -9.12
N MET A 519 -7.66 1.77 -9.76
CA MET A 519 -6.26 1.74 -10.18
C MET A 519 -6.03 2.57 -11.45
N ILE A 520 -7.04 2.65 -12.34
CA ILE A 520 -6.96 3.52 -13.53
C ILE A 520 -6.92 4.99 -13.13
N SER A 521 -7.71 5.40 -12.14
CA SER A 521 -7.68 6.79 -11.64
C SER A 521 -6.34 7.12 -10.96
N LYS A 522 -5.74 6.15 -10.25
CA LYS A 522 -4.37 6.31 -9.71
C LYS A 522 -3.31 6.38 -10.81
N LEU A 523 -3.45 5.60 -11.89
CA LEU A 523 -2.58 5.71 -13.05
C LEU A 523 -2.66 7.12 -13.65
N LEU A 524 -3.86 7.65 -13.83
CA LEU A 524 -4.07 9.00 -14.35
C LEU A 524 -3.36 10.04 -13.49
N LEU A 525 -3.51 9.96 -12.17
CA LEU A 525 -2.82 10.86 -11.23
C LEU A 525 -1.29 10.73 -11.31
N ALA A 526 -0.77 9.50 -11.38
CA ALA A 526 0.68 9.26 -11.52
C ALA A 526 1.25 9.85 -12.82
N VAL A 527 0.50 9.76 -13.91
CA VAL A 527 0.89 10.39 -15.19
C VAL A 527 0.86 11.92 -15.08
N GLN A 528 -0.14 12.49 -14.41
CA GLN A 528 -0.22 13.92 -14.16
C GLN A 528 0.95 14.43 -13.31
N GLU A 529 1.35 13.69 -12.25
CA GLU A 529 2.54 13.99 -11.44
C GLU A 529 3.81 14.05 -12.33
N ASN A 530 4.00 13.07 -13.22
CA ASN A 530 5.14 13.05 -14.15
C ASN A 530 5.08 14.16 -15.22
N TYR A 531 3.88 14.51 -15.68
CA TYR A 531 3.69 15.65 -16.58
C TYR A 531 4.14 16.96 -15.94
N PHE A 532 3.68 17.27 -14.73
CA PHE A 532 4.08 18.49 -14.03
C PHE A 532 5.56 18.48 -13.63
N LYS A 533 6.12 17.31 -13.30
CA LYS A 533 7.56 17.15 -13.10
C LYS A 533 8.32 17.54 -14.37
N ALA A 534 7.90 17.05 -15.54
CA ALA A 534 8.53 17.39 -16.82
C ALA A 534 8.43 18.88 -17.17
N VAL A 535 7.27 19.51 -16.92
CA VAL A 535 7.08 20.97 -17.11
C VAL A 535 8.05 21.79 -16.25
N ARG A 536 8.29 21.37 -15.01
CA ARG A 536 9.13 22.11 -14.05
C ARG A 536 10.63 21.85 -14.20
N THR A 537 11.05 20.79 -14.90
CA THR A 537 12.45 20.38 -15.02
C THR A 537 13.09 20.74 -16.38
N ASP A 538 12.50 21.68 -17.12
CA ASP A 538 13.00 22.17 -18.42
C ASP A 538 13.27 21.05 -19.45
N VAL A 539 12.38 20.07 -19.49
CA VAL A 539 12.39 18.99 -20.49
C VAL A 539 11.87 19.51 -21.82
N SER A 540 12.32 18.93 -22.93
CA SER A 540 11.87 19.35 -24.25
C SER A 540 10.35 19.38 -24.40
N LEU A 541 9.81 20.41 -25.07
CA LEU A 541 8.37 20.58 -25.29
C LEU A 541 7.71 19.35 -25.95
N GLU A 542 8.46 18.61 -26.77
CA GLU A 542 7.98 17.37 -27.39
C GLU A 542 7.63 16.31 -26.38
N LYS A 543 8.49 16.08 -25.37
CA LYS A 543 8.24 15.11 -24.29
C LYS A 543 7.10 15.53 -23.38
N VAL A 544 7.00 16.83 -23.07
CA VAL A 544 5.87 17.39 -22.32
C VAL A 544 4.56 17.16 -23.07
N LYS A 545 4.51 17.43 -24.37
CA LYS A 545 3.34 17.16 -25.22
C LYS A 545 2.99 15.67 -25.27
N LYS A 546 4.00 14.79 -25.37
CA LYS A 546 3.78 13.33 -25.36
C LYS A 546 3.14 12.87 -24.05
N LEU A 547 3.64 13.33 -22.88
CA LEU A 547 3.03 13.03 -21.58
C LEU A 547 1.59 13.59 -21.47
N GLY A 548 1.34 14.79 -21.96
CA GLY A 548 0.01 15.37 -22.02
C GLY A 548 -0.96 14.54 -22.89
N GLN A 549 -0.47 14.02 -24.02
CA GLN A 549 -1.26 13.11 -24.87
C GLN A 549 -1.57 11.80 -24.15
N LEU A 550 -0.57 11.14 -23.55
CA LEU A 550 -0.73 9.91 -22.77
C LEU A 550 -1.69 10.11 -21.60
N TYR A 551 -1.63 11.27 -20.92
CA TYR A 551 -2.59 11.63 -19.88
C TYR A 551 -4.03 11.61 -20.42
N TYR A 552 -4.29 12.26 -21.56
CA TYR A 552 -5.63 12.32 -22.12
C TYR A 552 -6.09 11.02 -22.77
N ASP A 553 -5.18 10.17 -23.25
CA ASP A 553 -5.51 8.83 -23.71
C ASP A 553 -6.05 7.98 -22.56
N ILE A 554 -5.39 8.03 -21.37
CA ILE A 554 -5.85 7.35 -20.16
C ILE A 554 -7.14 8.00 -19.65
N ARG A 555 -7.22 9.33 -19.64
CA ARG A 555 -8.42 10.07 -19.24
C ARG A 555 -9.64 9.69 -20.11
N GLY A 556 -9.43 9.49 -21.39
CA GLY A 556 -10.44 9.01 -22.33
C GLY A 556 -10.98 7.61 -21.98
N GLY A 557 -10.23 6.81 -21.25
CA GLY A 557 -10.63 5.51 -20.71
C GLY A 557 -11.45 5.58 -19.41
N LEU A 558 -11.74 6.78 -18.88
CA LEU A 558 -12.52 6.97 -17.65
C LEU A 558 -13.90 7.57 -17.96
N SER A 559 -14.88 7.13 -17.17
CA SER A 559 -16.31 7.44 -17.11
C SER A 559 -16.91 8.40 -18.17
N ALA A 560 -16.82 9.71 -18.00
CA ALA A 560 -17.56 10.68 -18.81
C ALA A 560 -17.14 10.74 -20.30
N ALA A 561 -15.98 10.23 -20.65
CA ALA A 561 -15.45 10.21 -22.01
C ALA A 561 -15.75 8.89 -22.75
N LYS A 562 -16.46 7.94 -22.10
CA LYS A 562 -16.76 6.61 -22.63
C LYS A 562 -18.20 6.50 -23.13
N THR A 563 -18.40 5.65 -24.12
CA THR A 563 -19.73 5.19 -24.50
C THR A 563 -20.32 4.29 -23.42
N PRO A 564 -21.64 4.07 -23.36
CA PRO A 564 -22.25 3.11 -22.43
C PRO A 564 -21.67 1.71 -22.55
N GLU A 565 -21.31 1.26 -23.73
CA GLU A 565 -20.67 -0.04 -24.00
C GLU A 565 -19.27 -0.10 -23.41
N GLU A 566 -18.41 0.88 -23.71
CA GLU A 566 -17.05 0.97 -23.16
C GLU A 566 -17.06 1.13 -21.62
N TYR A 567 -18.10 1.71 -21.07
CA TYR A 567 -18.28 1.86 -19.62
C TYR A 567 -18.74 0.57 -18.94
N GLY A 568 -19.18 -0.44 -19.69
CA GLY A 568 -19.72 -1.69 -19.15
C GLY A 568 -21.17 -1.55 -18.66
N ALA A 569 -21.95 -0.63 -19.24
CA ALA A 569 -23.36 -0.46 -18.92
C ALA A 569 -24.24 -1.61 -19.43
N PHE A 570 -23.72 -2.40 -20.36
CA PHE A 570 -24.33 -3.64 -20.82
C PHE A 570 -23.61 -4.83 -20.17
N PRO A 571 -24.19 -6.03 -20.11
CA PRO A 571 -23.60 -7.21 -19.49
C PRO A 571 -22.43 -7.76 -20.33
N TYR A 572 -21.41 -6.95 -20.53
CA TYR A 572 -20.25 -7.21 -21.34
C TYR A 572 -19.12 -7.82 -20.50
N ASP A 573 -18.80 -7.15 -19.38
CA ASP A 573 -17.86 -7.61 -18.36
C ASP A 573 -18.48 -7.36 -16.99
N PRO A 574 -18.97 -8.37 -16.28
CA PRO A 574 -19.53 -8.18 -14.96
C PRO A 574 -18.42 -7.72 -13.98
N TYR A 575 -18.65 -6.60 -13.35
CA TYR A 575 -17.84 -6.14 -12.24
C TYR A 575 -18.22 -6.92 -10.98
N SER A 576 -17.22 -7.30 -10.15
CA SER A 576 -17.44 -8.17 -8.99
C SER A 576 -18.45 -7.63 -7.96
N HIS A 577 -18.65 -6.32 -7.93
CA HIS A 577 -19.60 -5.64 -7.04
C HIS A 577 -20.90 -5.22 -7.71
N THR A 578 -21.18 -5.70 -8.92
CA THR A 578 -22.46 -5.44 -9.58
C THR A 578 -23.59 -6.10 -8.77
N PRO A 579 -24.63 -5.36 -8.35
CA PRO A 579 -25.77 -5.94 -7.62
C PRO A 579 -26.48 -6.99 -8.46
N ALA A 580 -26.91 -8.08 -7.82
CA ALA A 580 -27.67 -9.12 -8.48
C ALA A 580 -28.92 -8.56 -9.15
N HIS A 581 -29.22 -8.99 -10.36
CA HIS A 581 -30.41 -8.61 -11.13
C HIS A 581 -30.54 -7.13 -11.50
N SER A 582 -29.49 -6.34 -11.33
CA SER A 582 -29.51 -4.90 -11.64
C SER A 582 -28.89 -4.54 -12.99
N GLY A 583 -28.53 -5.54 -13.81
CA GLY A 583 -27.78 -5.35 -15.04
C GLY A 583 -26.30 -5.02 -14.76
N ALA A 584 -25.53 -4.81 -15.82
CA ALA A 584 -24.14 -4.40 -15.68
C ALA A 584 -24.09 -2.94 -15.18
N GLN A 585 -23.72 -2.77 -13.93
CA GLN A 585 -23.54 -1.47 -13.31
C GLN A 585 -22.11 -1.36 -12.79
N GLN A 586 -21.51 -0.21 -12.98
CA GLN A 586 -20.24 0.11 -12.33
C GLN A 586 -20.53 1.00 -11.13
N PRO A 587 -20.46 0.48 -9.89
CA PRO A 587 -20.61 1.31 -8.72
C PRO A 587 -19.46 2.31 -8.65
N GLY A 588 -19.78 3.56 -8.34
CA GLY A 588 -18.77 4.54 -8.00
C GLY A 588 -17.97 4.06 -6.80
N MET A 589 -16.65 4.08 -6.89
CA MET A 589 -15.76 3.74 -5.77
C MET A 589 -15.24 5.03 -5.15
N THR A 590 -15.19 5.08 -3.82
CA THR A 590 -14.71 6.25 -3.07
C THR A 590 -13.29 6.66 -3.47
N GLY A 591 -12.41 5.70 -3.71
CA GLY A 591 -11.05 5.97 -4.18
C GLY A 591 -10.98 6.59 -5.56
N GLN A 592 -11.88 6.22 -6.46
CA GLN A 592 -11.99 6.83 -7.78
C GLN A 592 -12.40 8.30 -7.68
N VAL A 593 -13.35 8.61 -6.82
CA VAL A 593 -13.81 10.00 -6.60
C VAL A 593 -12.65 10.89 -6.14
N LYS A 594 -11.81 10.41 -5.25
CA LYS A 594 -10.65 11.16 -4.76
C LYS A 594 -9.70 11.54 -5.89
N GLU A 595 -9.21 10.58 -6.63
CA GLU A 595 -8.27 10.83 -7.73
C GLU A 595 -8.88 11.68 -8.85
N GLU A 596 -10.19 11.54 -9.11
CA GLU A 596 -10.92 12.40 -10.05
C GLU A 596 -10.90 13.87 -9.62
N ILE A 597 -11.07 14.17 -8.33
CA ILE A 597 -10.98 15.53 -7.79
C ILE A 597 -9.55 16.06 -7.94
N LEU A 598 -8.55 15.29 -7.52
CA LEU A 598 -7.13 15.67 -7.57
C LEU A 598 -6.68 15.96 -9.00
N THR A 599 -6.97 15.06 -9.93
CA THR A 599 -6.61 15.24 -11.34
C THR A 599 -7.33 16.40 -11.98
N ARG A 600 -8.58 16.69 -11.57
CA ARG A 600 -9.33 17.84 -12.09
C ARG A 600 -8.72 19.16 -11.63
N PHE A 601 -8.29 19.30 -10.39
CA PHE A 601 -7.53 20.47 -9.96
C PHE A 601 -6.20 20.62 -10.70
N GLY A 602 -5.53 19.52 -10.99
CA GLY A 602 -4.34 19.53 -11.85
C GLY A 602 -4.62 19.97 -13.28
N GLU A 603 -5.74 19.52 -13.90
CA GLU A 603 -6.17 20.01 -15.23
C GLU A 603 -6.46 21.50 -15.21
N LEU A 604 -7.17 21.99 -14.20
CA LEU A 604 -7.42 23.41 -13.98
C LEU A 604 -6.14 24.20 -13.65
N GLY A 605 -5.04 23.50 -13.31
CA GLY A 605 -3.79 24.11 -12.95
C GLY A 605 -3.81 24.85 -11.63
N CYS A 606 -4.81 24.58 -10.76
CA CYS A 606 -4.90 25.14 -9.44
C CYS A 606 -4.15 24.27 -8.46
N THR A 607 -2.97 24.71 -8.03
CA THR A 607 -2.08 23.96 -7.12
C THR A 607 -1.60 24.87 -5.99
N VAL A 608 -1.18 24.26 -4.88
CA VAL A 608 -0.55 24.98 -3.77
C VAL A 608 0.88 24.48 -3.62
N ALA A 609 1.82 25.40 -3.47
CA ALA A 609 3.21 25.08 -3.22
C ALA A 609 3.84 26.16 -2.34
N HIS A 610 4.50 25.74 -1.25
CA HIS A 610 5.14 26.61 -0.27
C HIS A 610 4.21 27.72 0.27
N GLY A 611 2.97 27.36 0.58
CA GLY A 611 1.95 28.29 1.10
C GLY A 611 1.34 29.23 0.06
N CYS A 612 1.69 29.08 -1.22
CA CYS A 612 1.21 29.95 -2.28
C CYS A 612 0.32 29.19 -3.27
N ILE A 613 -0.83 29.75 -3.61
CA ILE A 613 -1.70 29.23 -4.67
C ILE A 613 -1.10 29.59 -6.03
N ARG A 614 -1.05 28.63 -6.95
CA ARG A 614 -0.57 28.79 -8.32
C ARG A 614 -1.67 28.44 -9.30
N PHE A 615 -1.75 29.18 -10.39
CA PHE A 615 -2.68 28.96 -11.48
C PHE A 615 -1.88 28.70 -12.77
N GLU A 616 -1.69 27.42 -13.09
CA GLU A 616 -0.86 26.95 -14.20
C GLU A 616 -1.63 25.95 -15.08
N PRO A 617 -2.65 26.40 -15.85
CA PRO A 617 -3.60 25.54 -16.57
C PRO A 617 -3.00 24.90 -17.84
N TYR A 618 -1.82 24.24 -17.73
CA TYR A 618 -1.12 23.63 -18.86
C TYR A 618 -1.84 22.44 -19.48
N LEU A 619 -2.65 21.71 -18.71
CA LEU A 619 -3.46 20.57 -19.17
C LEU A 619 -4.88 20.99 -19.57
N LEU A 620 -5.33 22.20 -19.26
CA LEU A 620 -6.68 22.63 -19.54
C LEU A 620 -6.94 22.78 -21.04
N LYS A 621 -8.00 22.14 -21.54
CA LYS A 621 -8.37 22.21 -22.96
C LYS A 621 -9.11 23.49 -23.25
N ARG A 622 -8.77 24.15 -24.37
CA ARG A 622 -9.51 25.33 -24.85
C ARG A 622 -11.00 25.05 -25.13
N SER A 623 -11.34 23.81 -25.50
CA SER A 623 -12.72 23.40 -25.74
C SER A 623 -13.60 23.39 -24.51
N GLU A 624 -13.04 23.53 -23.31
CA GLU A 624 -13.79 23.58 -22.05
C GLU A 624 -14.30 25.00 -21.71
N PHE A 625 -13.76 26.02 -22.39
CA PHE A 625 -14.25 27.39 -22.23
C PHE A 625 -15.61 27.56 -22.88
N LEU A 626 -16.47 28.35 -22.24
CA LEU A 626 -17.83 28.57 -22.71
C LEU A 626 -17.85 29.20 -24.09
N THR A 627 -18.76 28.74 -24.94
CA THR A 627 -19.05 29.32 -26.26
C THR A 627 -20.23 30.28 -26.21
N THR A 628 -21.00 30.29 -25.11
CA THR A 628 -22.14 31.16 -24.87
C THR A 628 -22.23 31.52 -23.39
N LYS A 629 -22.80 32.66 -23.09
CA LYS A 629 -23.03 33.15 -21.73
C LYS A 629 -23.86 32.15 -20.91
N GLN A 630 -23.39 31.85 -19.66
CA GLN A 630 -24.08 30.98 -18.71
C GLN A 630 -24.07 31.56 -17.29
N VAL A 631 -24.92 31.02 -16.42
CA VAL A 631 -24.96 31.36 -14.97
C VAL A 631 -24.25 30.27 -14.20
N PHE A 632 -23.24 30.63 -13.45
CA PHE A 632 -22.51 29.77 -12.51
C PHE A 632 -23.09 29.94 -11.11
N LYS A 633 -23.59 28.84 -10.52
CA LYS A 633 -24.15 28.82 -9.17
C LYS A 633 -23.22 28.12 -8.24
N TYR A 634 -22.89 28.72 -7.10
CA TYR A 634 -21.99 28.13 -6.10
C TYR A 634 -22.41 28.57 -4.69
N TYR A 635 -21.81 27.93 -3.68
CA TYR A 635 -21.90 28.36 -2.28
C TYR A 635 -20.56 29.00 -1.87
N ASP A 636 -20.64 30.19 -1.28
CA ASP A 636 -19.47 30.93 -0.80
C ASP A 636 -18.96 30.41 0.55
N VAL A 637 -17.91 31.05 1.08
CA VAL A 637 -17.30 30.71 2.38
C VAL A 637 -18.25 30.87 3.57
N PHE A 638 -19.33 31.62 3.42
CA PHE A 638 -20.39 31.80 4.41
C PHE A 638 -21.57 30.84 4.20
N HIS A 639 -21.43 29.86 3.33
CA HIS A 639 -22.47 28.90 2.92
C HIS A 639 -23.71 29.57 2.30
N GLN A 640 -23.56 30.75 1.73
CA GLN A 640 -24.62 31.46 1.02
C GLN A 640 -24.58 31.12 -0.46
N LYS A 641 -25.75 30.90 -1.04
CA LYS A 641 -25.86 30.62 -2.46
C LYS A 641 -25.61 31.89 -3.26
N GLN A 642 -24.69 31.83 -4.18
CA GLN A 642 -24.26 32.89 -5.06
C GLN A 642 -24.49 32.53 -6.52
N GLU A 643 -24.67 33.56 -7.37
CA GLU A 643 -24.79 33.39 -8.82
C GLU A 643 -23.88 34.41 -9.53
N LEU A 644 -23.05 33.91 -10.45
CA LEU A 644 -22.19 34.72 -11.29
C LEU A 644 -22.51 34.51 -12.76
N THR A 645 -22.52 35.60 -13.53
CA THR A 645 -22.61 35.51 -14.98
C THR A 645 -21.22 35.25 -15.58
N ILE A 646 -21.06 34.12 -16.26
CA ILE A 646 -19.86 33.75 -16.98
C ILE A 646 -20.06 34.01 -18.47
N LEU A 647 -19.14 34.71 -19.08
CA LEU A 647 -19.21 35.14 -20.49
C LEU A 647 -18.62 34.08 -21.44
N GLU A 648 -18.80 34.29 -22.73
CA GLU A 648 -18.09 33.55 -23.77
C GLU A 648 -16.57 33.65 -23.56
N ASN A 649 -15.83 32.59 -23.87
CA ASN A 649 -14.37 32.45 -23.65
C ASN A 649 -13.95 32.49 -22.16
N GLN A 650 -14.88 32.22 -21.25
CA GLN A 650 -14.59 32.06 -19.82
C GLN A 650 -14.88 30.65 -19.35
N LEU A 651 -14.19 30.25 -18.27
CA LEU A 651 -14.41 29.03 -17.51
C LEU A 651 -14.41 29.39 -16.03
N ALA A 652 -15.37 28.88 -15.26
CA ALA A 652 -15.48 29.15 -13.83
C ALA A 652 -15.52 27.86 -13.01
N TYR A 653 -14.90 27.90 -11.83
CA TYR A 653 -14.94 26.86 -10.80
C TYR A 653 -14.76 27.49 -9.42
N THR A 654 -14.86 26.70 -8.36
CA THR A 654 -14.53 27.15 -7.00
C THR A 654 -13.30 26.42 -6.48
N PHE A 655 -12.42 27.14 -5.77
CA PHE A 655 -11.35 26.58 -4.96
C PHE A 655 -11.49 27.10 -3.54
N CYS A 656 -11.58 26.22 -2.55
CA CYS A 656 -11.89 26.57 -1.14
C CYS A 656 -13.12 27.50 -1.04
N GLN A 657 -14.16 27.22 -1.80
CA GLN A 657 -15.43 28.00 -1.89
C GLN A 657 -15.28 29.40 -2.49
N VAL A 658 -14.08 29.79 -2.93
CA VAL A 658 -13.84 31.05 -3.64
C VAL A 658 -13.98 30.83 -5.14
N PRO A 659 -14.77 31.65 -5.89
CA PRO A 659 -14.91 31.49 -7.32
C PRO A 659 -13.62 31.92 -8.05
N VAL A 660 -13.19 31.10 -8.99
CA VAL A 660 -12.07 31.37 -9.91
C VAL A 660 -12.60 31.41 -11.33
N ILE A 661 -12.30 32.48 -12.07
CA ILE A 661 -12.74 32.64 -13.44
C ILE A 661 -11.50 32.77 -14.35
N TYR A 662 -11.33 31.83 -15.26
CA TYR A 662 -10.37 31.94 -16.35
C TYR A 662 -10.99 32.64 -17.55
N THR A 663 -10.25 33.55 -18.15
CA THR A 663 -10.64 34.22 -19.39
C THR A 663 -9.57 34.02 -20.44
N LEU A 664 -9.90 33.47 -21.62
CA LEU A 664 -8.99 33.42 -22.75
C LEU A 664 -8.70 34.82 -23.25
N SER A 665 -7.43 35.16 -23.34
CA SER A 665 -6.97 36.47 -23.82
C SER A 665 -5.70 36.31 -24.65
N ASP A 666 -5.54 37.16 -25.63
CA ASP A 666 -4.28 37.32 -26.42
C ASP A 666 -3.28 38.27 -25.74
N LYS A 667 -3.65 38.80 -24.57
CA LYS A 667 -2.78 39.71 -23.78
C LYS A 667 -1.92 38.90 -22.81
N ASN A 668 -0.99 39.57 -22.13
CA ASN A 668 -0.16 38.97 -21.08
C ASN A 668 -1.04 38.40 -19.98
N ASN A 669 -0.58 37.27 -19.43
CA ASN A 669 -1.27 36.64 -18.27
C ASN A 669 -1.19 37.55 -17.06
N HIS A 670 -2.32 37.71 -16.40
CA HIS A 670 -2.43 38.42 -15.12
C HIS A 670 -3.50 37.75 -14.23
N ILE A 671 -3.39 37.96 -12.95
CA ILE A 671 -4.35 37.49 -11.94
C ILE A 671 -4.97 38.74 -11.30
N LEU A 672 -6.30 38.83 -11.32
CA LEU A 672 -7.03 39.89 -10.66
C LEU A 672 -7.74 39.30 -9.42
N LEU A 673 -7.39 39.80 -8.26
CA LEU A 673 -8.07 39.49 -7.00
C LEU A 673 -9.13 40.55 -6.73
N GLU A 674 -10.36 40.10 -6.51
CA GLU A 674 -11.48 40.97 -6.13
C GLU A 674 -11.92 40.63 -4.69
N SER A 675 -11.81 41.59 -3.81
CA SER A 675 -12.23 41.46 -2.40
C SER A 675 -13.74 41.62 -2.26
N THR A 676 -14.29 41.16 -1.14
CA THR A 676 -15.74 41.25 -0.82
C THR A 676 -16.23 42.71 -0.72
N ASP A 677 -15.32 43.65 -0.46
CA ASP A 677 -15.63 45.11 -0.49
C ASP A 677 -15.55 45.74 -1.89
N GLY A 678 -15.27 44.93 -2.92
CA GLY A 678 -15.10 45.35 -4.31
C GLY A 678 -13.74 45.95 -4.64
N SER A 679 -12.80 45.96 -3.71
CA SER A 679 -11.43 46.36 -4.02
C SER A 679 -10.73 45.30 -4.91
N LYS A 680 -9.92 45.79 -5.85
CA LYS A 680 -9.23 44.95 -6.84
C LYS A 680 -7.72 45.11 -6.74
N VAL A 681 -7.02 43.98 -6.75
CA VAL A 681 -5.55 43.91 -6.74
C VAL A 681 -5.12 43.05 -7.93
N GLU A 682 -4.18 43.57 -8.76
CA GLU A 682 -3.61 42.87 -9.92
C GLU A 682 -2.28 42.21 -9.55
#